data_68eda6c65c69f42afa3caaec3ab8db0f
#
_entry.id   68eda6c65c69f42afa3caaec3ab8db0f
#
_cell.length_a   1.000
_cell.length_b   1.000
_cell.length_c   1.000
_cell.angle_alpha   90.00
_cell.angle_beta   90.00
_cell.angle_gamma   90.00
#
_symmetry.space_group_name_H-M   'P 1'
#
loop_
_entity.id
_entity.type
_entity.pdbx_description
1 polymer ?
#
loop_
_entity_poly.entity_id
_entity_poly.type
_entity_poly.pdbx_seq_one_letter_code
_entity_poly.pdbx_strand_id
1 'polypeptide(L)'
;MNDSWIHEMKTAIARLPSAAASPDLLERIHERLAANEHVILPLADPLRASARWRVAAAAVLVLAAGAGLWFAWPAATLTAGDIQGELTFTPATPRAGATVQVTYRAPSTLTGRDRLILRVRYRSTRDDAYQRTTRQAVAAQLTRAGGGLFRTNLRLPDSVVYAAFAVEDADGRIVDSNGRRLWELLVHDPEGRPTFDALKQRENDMMGRNWEEGYETARQVAALYPDRVGSWSNLFFYEKYVLGQSHLDSALDGHRTRLKAFHDRLARRASLTGDDLGDMFWYAMDVGDSVREAFWRSRLEREAPTSPLAVQNRALAIGARAWKDKDSVRALADLDRLWDEAGPAHGNLVNVGWSMAQRVGDSAGLVRWADHYLVMNPRDSSWIATVFTRYPALREEGMRRLRRHLEGLQMLNDSRRALERTVEEQRAVDAASARQILVALGDALVASGRTAAGLDTLRLAVGEGWDVTLFRRVAQIQLSVGDTAGALRLLGLVAADPATEELTGVPVDSAEWARLVQEGRSEMRRRLLDMAVRRGLPPEARLERAGGSAVRLDTLTRGRVTFVAFWSRHCGPSLEELPALERLTGRLRKQGVAIVTITDERVSDDLQRFLADQKLTFPVYADAWREASRAFSQWGTPSYFVLDADGVVRFEYRELDRVPAEVAALR
;
A
#
# COMPACT_ATOMS: atom_id res chain seq x y z
N MET A 1 13.26 24.45 -19.08
CA MET A 1 12.43 23.44 -19.83
C MET A 1 12.32 23.94 -21.25
N ASN A 2 12.80 23.16 -22.20
CA ASN A 2 12.92 23.57 -23.59
C ASN A 2 11.53 23.61 -24.24
N ASP A 3 11.22 24.69 -24.95
CA ASP A 3 10.01 24.87 -25.78
C ASP A 3 9.79 23.75 -26.81
N SER A 4 10.81 22.96 -27.10
CA SER A 4 10.81 21.80 -27.98
C SER A 4 9.79 20.73 -27.59
N TRP A 5 9.69 20.40 -26.29
CA TRP A 5 8.75 19.37 -25.80
C TRP A 5 7.29 19.81 -25.93
N ILE A 6 7.01 21.08 -25.65
CA ILE A 6 5.66 21.65 -25.84
C ILE A 6 5.32 21.69 -27.35
N HIS A 7 6.32 21.90 -28.19
CA HIS A 7 6.13 21.91 -29.64
C HIS A 7 5.86 20.52 -30.23
N GLU A 8 6.59 19.50 -29.78
CA GLU A 8 6.36 18.09 -30.17
C GLU A 8 4.97 17.61 -29.70
N MET A 9 4.57 17.98 -28.50
CA MET A 9 3.26 17.68 -27.94
C MET A 9 2.13 18.36 -28.73
N LYS A 10 2.28 19.64 -29.12
CA LYS A 10 1.34 20.36 -29.96
C LYS A 10 1.23 19.76 -31.37
N THR A 11 2.32 19.26 -31.92
CA THR A 11 2.37 18.63 -33.24
C THR A 11 1.66 17.26 -33.25
N ALA A 12 1.69 16.52 -32.18
CA ALA A 12 0.94 15.28 -32.02
C ALA A 12 -0.58 15.50 -31.91
N ILE A 13 -0.99 16.59 -31.24
CA ILE A 13 -2.40 16.99 -31.06
C ILE A 13 -3.02 17.56 -32.37
N ALA A 14 -2.25 18.26 -33.19
CA ALA A 14 -2.72 18.87 -34.42
C ALA A 14 -3.10 17.88 -35.54
N ARG A 15 -2.85 16.58 -35.37
CA ARG A 15 -3.16 15.54 -36.36
C ARG A 15 -4.52 14.86 -36.17
N LEU A 16 -5.38 15.33 -35.27
CA LEU A 16 -6.72 14.80 -35.04
C LEU A 16 -7.77 15.58 -35.89
N PRO A 17 -8.69 14.93 -36.61
CA PRO A 17 -9.69 15.63 -37.45
C PRO A 17 -10.72 16.34 -36.58
N SER A 18 -11.04 17.60 -36.95
CA SER A 18 -12.04 18.46 -36.32
C SER A 18 -13.40 18.34 -36.99
N ALA A 19 -14.44 17.99 -36.26
CA ALA A 19 -15.84 18.20 -36.67
C ALA A 19 -16.46 19.28 -35.77
N ALA A 20 -17.10 20.27 -36.37
CA ALA A 20 -17.70 21.41 -35.68
C ALA A 20 -19.10 21.06 -35.15
N ALA A 21 -19.36 21.32 -33.87
CA ALA A 21 -20.69 21.21 -33.26
C ALA A 21 -21.41 22.59 -33.23
N SER A 22 -22.76 22.60 -33.24
CA SER A 22 -23.55 23.82 -33.20
C SER A 22 -23.61 24.47 -31.82
N PRO A 23 -23.73 25.83 -31.72
CA PRO A 23 -23.84 26.54 -30.43
C PRO A 23 -25.00 26.07 -29.54
N ASP A 24 -26.12 25.69 -30.12
CA ASP A 24 -27.34 25.20 -29.46
C ASP A 24 -27.13 23.86 -28.71
N LEU A 25 -26.16 23.07 -29.17
CA LEU A 25 -25.77 21.82 -28.56
C LEU A 25 -25.03 22.03 -27.24
N LEU A 26 -24.17 23.03 -27.16
CA LEU A 26 -23.39 23.40 -25.98
C LEU A 26 -24.29 23.85 -24.82
N GLU A 27 -25.32 24.67 -25.14
CA GLU A 27 -26.26 25.19 -24.13
C GLU A 27 -27.06 24.07 -23.48
N ARG A 28 -27.58 23.13 -24.27
CA ARG A 28 -28.32 21.96 -23.80
C ARG A 28 -27.45 20.98 -23.02
N ILE A 29 -26.16 20.86 -23.32
CA ILE A 29 -25.20 20.05 -22.53
C ILE A 29 -24.95 20.72 -21.18
N HIS A 30 -24.73 22.05 -21.15
CA HIS A 30 -24.51 22.79 -19.91
C HIS A 30 -25.72 22.75 -18.99
N GLU A 31 -26.95 22.93 -19.49
CA GLU A 31 -28.16 22.85 -18.66
C GLU A 31 -28.37 21.47 -18.03
N ARG A 32 -28.06 20.40 -18.76
CA ARG A 32 -28.24 19.03 -18.24
C ARG A 32 -27.11 18.55 -17.35
N LEU A 33 -25.89 19.04 -17.55
CA LEU A 33 -24.79 18.77 -16.62
C LEU A 33 -24.94 19.57 -15.32
N ALA A 34 -25.44 20.79 -15.38
CA ALA A 34 -25.78 21.60 -14.21
C ALA A 34 -26.90 20.96 -13.38
N ALA A 35 -27.88 20.31 -14.02
CA ALA A 35 -28.93 19.57 -13.33
C ALA A 35 -28.41 18.32 -12.57
N ASN A 36 -27.26 17.78 -12.96
CA ASN A 36 -26.56 16.67 -12.28
C ASN A 36 -25.51 17.15 -11.25
N GLU A 37 -25.25 18.45 -11.12
CA GLU A 37 -24.34 18.99 -10.09
C GLU A 37 -24.82 18.72 -8.65
N HIS A 38 -26.07 18.31 -8.45
CA HIS A 38 -26.56 17.89 -7.14
C HIS A 38 -26.17 16.46 -6.71
N VAL A 39 -25.39 15.76 -7.50
CA VAL A 39 -24.77 14.46 -7.15
C VAL A 39 -23.25 14.61 -6.96
N ILE A 40 -22.80 15.73 -6.42
CA ILE A 40 -21.61 15.71 -5.57
C ILE A 40 -22.11 15.09 -4.26
N LEU A 41 -21.93 13.78 -4.15
CA LEU A 41 -22.04 13.13 -2.83
C LEU A 41 -21.14 13.94 -1.90
N PRO A 42 -21.68 14.57 -0.86
CA PRO A 42 -20.82 15.14 0.18
C PRO A 42 -19.97 13.96 0.64
N LEU A 43 -18.65 14.12 0.61
CA LEU A 43 -17.76 13.27 1.39
C LEU A 43 -18.43 13.16 2.76
N ALA A 44 -18.93 11.98 3.08
CA ALA A 44 -19.69 11.74 4.29
C ALA A 44 -18.90 12.34 5.44
N ASP A 45 -19.49 13.30 6.12
CA ASP A 45 -18.88 14.02 7.23
C ASP A 45 -18.52 12.96 8.30
N PRO A 46 -17.24 12.65 8.57
CA PRO A 46 -16.84 11.63 9.53
C PRO A 46 -17.20 12.01 10.97
N LEU A 47 -17.92 13.14 11.17
CA LEU A 47 -18.21 13.72 12.46
C LEU A 47 -19.43 13.13 13.19
N ARG A 48 -20.17 12.16 12.62
CA ARG A 48 -21.38 11.59 13.25
C ARG A 48 -21.21 10.21 13.88
N ALA A 49 -20.02 9.64 13.93
CA ALA A 49 -19.76 8.40 14.65
C ALA A 49 -19.54 8.63 16.16
N SER A 50 -20.03 7.72 17.01
CA SER A 50 -19.98 7.83 18.46
C SER A 50 -18.55 7.91 19.01
N ALA A 51 -18.36 8.59 20.15
CA ALA A 51 -17.05 8.93 20.72
C ALA A 51 -16.11 7.73 21.01
N ARG A 52 -16.65 6.52 21.19
CA ARG A 52 -15.84 5.30 21.42
C ARG A 52 -15.17 4.78 20.14
N TRP A 53 -15.75 5.01 18.98
CA TRP A 53 -15.17 4.66 17.67
C TRP A 53 -14.13 5.67 17.20
N ARG A 54 -14.16 6.89 17.71
CA ARG A 54 -13.26 7.99 17.28
C ARG A 54 -11.81 7.80 17.72
N VAL A 55 -11.58 7.18 18.87
CA VAL A 55 -10.20 6.89 19.36
C VAL A 55 -9.62 5.68 18.63
N ALA A 56 -10.42 4.65 18.39
CA ALA A 56 -9.99 3.49 17.58
C ALA A 56 -9.80 3.88 16.10
N ALA A 57 -10.68 4.72 15.55
CA ALA A 57 -10.56 5.20 14.17
C ALA A 57 -9.36 6.12 13.96
N ALA A 58 -8.95 6.94 14.94
CA ALA A 58 -7.75 7.75 14.84
C ALA A 58 -6.47 6.89 14.83
N ALA A 59 -6.40 5.84 15.64
CA ALA A 59 -5.28 4.90 15.63
C ALA A 59 -5.25 4.06 14.34
N VAL A 60 -6.42 3.65 13.83
CA VAL A 60 -6.56 2.90 12.57
C VAL A 60 -6.34 3.82 11.35
N LEU A 61 -6.75 5.11 11.39
CA LEU A 61 -6.45 6.07 10.33
C LEU A 61 -4.97 6.45 10.28
N VAL A 62 -4.27 6.48 11.39
CA VAL A 62 -2.82 6.68 11.42
C VAL A 62 -2.09 5.43 10.90
N LEU A 63 -2.58 4.24 11.19
CA LEU A 63 -2.09 2.98 10.60
C LEU A 63 -2.50 2.82 9.13
N ALA A 64 -3.70 3.27 8.74
CA ALA A 64 -4.20 3.19 7.37
C ALA A 64 -3.64 4.31 6.46
N ALA A 65 -3.38 5.51 6.97
CA ALA A 65 -2.72 6.56 6.20
C ALA A 65 -1.24 6.21 5.91
N GLY A 66 -0.54 5.60 6.86
CA GLY A 66 0.79 5.03 6.62
C GLY A 66 0.77 3.81 5.68
N ALA A 67 -0.31 3.02 5.68
CA ALA A 67 -0.49 1.86 4.81
C ALA A 67 -1.15 2.22 3.47
N GLY A 68 -2.05 3.22 3.42
CA GLY A 68 -2.86 3.54 2.25
C GLY A 68 -2.09 4.06 1.04
N LEU A 69 -0.92 4.69 1.24
CA LEU A 69 -0.05 5.17 0.15
C LEU A 69 0.87 4.11 -0.45
N TRP A 70 0.84 2.90 0.08
CA TRP A 70 1.67 1.78 -0.40
C TRP A 70 1.05 0.99 -1.54
N PHE A 71 -0.16 1.28 -1.97
CA PHE A 71 -0.99 0.28 -2.60
C PHE A 71 -1.58 0.57 -3.97
N ALA A 72 -1.15 1.64 -4.63
CA ALA A 72 -1.34 1.76 -6.07
C ALA A 72 -0.18 1.02 -6.78
N TRP A 73 -0.27 -0.31 -6.84
CA TRP A 73 0.71 -1.13 -7.49
C TRP A 73 0.13 -1.71 -8.78
N PRO A 74 0.62 -1.35 -9.95
CA PRO A 74 0.37 -2.16 -11.13
C PRO A 74 1.18 -3.45 -10.96
N ALA A 75 0.50 -4.56 -10.99
CA ALA A 75 1.14 -5.85 -10.95
C ALA A 75 1.90 -6.06 -12.25
N ALA A 76 3.15 -6.37 -12.13
CA ALA A 76 4.02 -6.63 -13.25
C ALA A 76 3.77 -7.98 -13.91
N THR A 77 4.04 -8.01 -15.18
CA THR A 77 4.15 -9.25 -15.96
C THR A 77 5.25 -10.13 -15.38
N LEU A 78 4.90 -11.14 -14.61
CA LEU A 78 5.82 -12.22 -14.30
C LEU A 78 5.98 -13.06 -15.56
N THR A 79 7.01 -12.78 -16.32
CA THR A 79 7.54 -13.67 -17.34
C THR A 79 8.73 -14.44 -16.77
N ALA A 80 8.54 -15.13 -15.70
CA ALA A 80 9.34 -16.27 -15.29
C ALA A 80 8.61 -16.90 -14.12
N GLY A 81 8.15 -18.10 -14.35
CA GLY A 81 7.89 -19.02 -13.27
C GLY A 81 9.09 -19.02 -12.33
N ASP A 82 8.89 -19.43 -11.12
CA ASP A 82 9.83 -19.46 -10.01
C ASP A 82 11.29 -19.61 -10.43
N ILE A 83 11.94 -18.46 -10.67
CA ILE A 83 13.39 -18.42 -10.88
C ILE A 83 13.98 -18.62 -9.48
N GLN A 84 14.40 -19.83 -9.19
CA GLN A 84 15.01 -20.17 -7.92
C GLN A 84 16.43 -20.68 -8.17
N GLY A 85 17.40 -19.81 -7.90
CA GLY A 85 18.78 -20.22 -7.68
C GLY A 85 19.00 -20.59 -6.22
N GLU A 86 20.26 -20.79 -5.85
CA GLU A 86 20.67 -21.06 -4.50
C GLU A 86 21.75 -20.04 -4.09
N LEU A 87 21.48 -19.25 -3.04
CA LEU A 87 22.44 -18.30 -2.49
C LEU A 87 22.94 -18.80 -1.13
N THR A 88 24.27 -18.88 -0.99
CA THR A 88 24.92 -19.34 0.22
C THR A 88 25.96 -18.33 0.69
N PHE A 89 26.21 -18.32 2.01
CA PHE A 89 27.11 -17.39 2.69
C PHE A 89 28.19 -18.14 3.44
N THR A 90 29.43 -17.66 3.37
CA THR A 90 30.56 -18.20 4.14
C THR A 90 31.31 -17.07 4.82
N PRO A 91 31.33 -17.00 6.17
CA PRO A 91 30.68 -17.89 7.11
C PRO A 91 29.14 -17.75 7.08
N ALA A 92 28.42 -18.83 7.40
CA ALA A 92 26.96 -18.84 7.48
C ALA A 92 26.43 -18.04 8.72
N THR A 93 27.29 -17.87 9.74
CA THR A 93 27.00 -17.14 10.98
C THR A 93 27.97 -15.96 11.15
N PRO A 94 27.86 -14.92 10.30
CA PRO A 94 28.79 -13.80 10.34
C PRO A 94 28.54 -12.92 11.57
N ARG A 95 29.61 -12.26 12.03
CA ARG A 95 29.55 -11.16 13.01
C ARG A 95 29.40 -9.82 12.29
N ALA A 96 29.03 -8.79 13.05
CA ALA A 96 29.03 -7.43 12.55
C ALA A 96 30.43 -7.07 12.01
N GLY A 97 30.51 -6.35 10.91
CA GLY A 97 31.77 -5.97 10.26
C GLY A 97 32.50 -7.09 9.52
N ALA A 98 32.00 -8.32 9.54
CA ALA A 98 32.64 -9.45 8.88
C ALA A 98 32.61 -9.33 7.34
N THR A 99 33.62 -9.90 6.69
CA THR A 99 33.58 -10.15 5.25
C THR A 99 32.96 -11.52 5.01
N VAL A 100 31.94 -11.54 4.16
CA VAL A 100 31.18 -12.76 3.82
C VAL A 100 31.40 -13.06 2.35
N GLN A 101 31.84 -14.26 2.03
CA GLN A 101 31.81 -14.75 0.66
C GLN A 101 30.38 -15.17 0.31
N VAL A 102 29.84 -14.57 -0.71
CA VAL A 102 28.53 -14.90 -1.28
C VAL A 102 28.72 -15.80 -2.48
N THR A 103 28.12 -16.96 -2.49
CA THR A 103 28.13 -17.91 -3.62
C THR A 103 26.68 -18.10 -4.09
N TYR A 104 26.46 -17.86 -5.38
CA TYR A 104 25.17 -18.04 -6.04
C TYR A 104 25.27 -19.12 -7.11
N ARG A 105 24.40 -20.12 -7.03
CA ARG A 105 24.17 -21.13 -8.06
C ARG A 105 23.00 -20.67 -8.92
N ALA A 106 23.30 -20.25 -10.13
CA ALA A 106 22.32 -19.70 -11.04
C ALA A 106 21.41 -20.79 -11.66
N PRO A 107 20.11 -20.56 -11.76
CA PRO A 107 19.20 -21.39 -12.54
C PRO A 107 19.49 -21.24 -14.05
N SER A 108 18.92 -22.12 -14.88
CA SER A 108 19.16 -22.16 -16.32
C SER A 108 18.93 -20.80 -17.02
N THR A 109 17.98 -20.02 -16.55
CA THR A 109 17.65 -18.67 -17.06
C THR A 109 18.77 -17.64 -16.87
N LEU A 110 19.63 -17.82 -15.87
CA LEU A 110 20.72 -16.93 -15.52
C LEU A 110 22.11 -17.52 -15.76
N THR A 111 22.22 -18.86 -15.94
CA THR A 111 23.50 -19.55 -16.10
C THR A 111 24.30 -19.06 -17.30
N GLY A 112 23.65 -18.64 -18.39
CA GLY A 112 24.28 -18.11 -19.60
C GLY A 112 24.80 -16.68 -19.52
N ARG A 113 24.62 -15.97 -18.40
CA ARG A 113 25.05 -14.58 -18.23
C ARG A 113 26.54 -14.52 -17.84
N ASP A 114 27.25 -13.52 -18.34
CA ASP A 114 28.67 -13.32 -17.99
C ASP A 114 28.86 -12.73 -16.62
N ARG A 115 27.92 -11.88 -16.20
CA ARG A 115 27.90 -11.22 -14.89
C ARG A 115 26.48 -11.11 -14.37
N LEU A 116 26.37 -11.21 -13.06
CA LEU A 116 25.14 -10.98 -12.30
C LEU A 116 25.37 -9.88 -11.27
N ILE A 117 24.32 -9.27 -10.82
CA ILE A 117 24.33 -8.23 -9.79
C ILE A 117 23.66 -8.78 -8.53
N LEU A 118 24.37 -8.72 -7.42
CA LEU A 118 23.81 -8.97 -6.09
C LEU A 118 23.28 -7.65 -5.55
N ARG A 119 21.99 -7.57 -5.33
CA ARG A 119 21.35 -6.42 -4.66
C ARG A 119 21.15 -6.75 -3.20
N VAL A 120 21.52 -5.80 -2.33
CA VAL A 120 21.52 -5.99 -0.88
C VAL A 120 20.79 -4.84 -0.19
N ARG A 121 19.89 -5.16 0.70
CA ARG A 121 19.26 -4.21 1.62
C ARG A 121 19.70 -4.50 3.05
N TYR A 122 20.40 -3.55 3.65
CA TYR A 122 20.85 -3.64 5.03
C TYR A 122 19.84 -3.08 6.02
N ARG A 123 19.79 -3.66 7.22
CA ARG A 123 19.10 -3.15 8.40
C ARG A 123 20.07 -3.02 9.57
N SER A 124 19.95 -1.93 10.32
CA SER A 124 20.73 -1.66 11.53
C SER A 124 19.85 -1.72 12.78
N THR A 125 20.46 -1.74 13.96
CA THR A 125 19.77 -1.69 15.25
C THR A 125 18.89 -0.46 15.44
N ARG A 126 19.16 0.62 14.69
CA ARG A 126 18.44 1.91 14.76
C ARG A 126 17.29 2.02 13.76
N ASP A 127 17.12 1.02 12.89
CA ASP A 127 16.07 1.07 11.89
C ASP A 127 14.73 0.72 12.55
N ASP A 128 13.82 1.69 12.61
CA ASP A 128 12.45 1.51 13.10
C ASP A 128 11.66 0.58 12.16
N ALA A 129 10.74 -0.20 12.73
CA ALA A 129 9.82 -1.05 11.99
C ALA A 129 9.01 -0.26 10.95
N TYR A 130 8.64 0.96 11.29
CA TYR A 130 7.85 1.85 10.43
C TYR A 130 8.70 2.69 9.48
N GLN A 131 9.96 2.92 9.80
CA GLN A 131 10.94 3.48 8.89
C GLN A 131 11.36 2.39 7.89
N ARG A 132 10.49 2.08 6.98
CA ARG A 132 10.84 1.34 5.78
C ARG A 132 11.70 2.22 4.85
N THR A 133 12.57 3.01 5.42
CA THR A 133 13.60 3.69 4.69
C THR A 133 14.40 2.60 4.03
N THR A 134 14.10 2.41 2.78
CA THR A 134 14.97 1.74 1.87
C THR A 134 16.30 2.47 2.00
N ARG A 135 17.15 1.97 2.84
CA ARG A 135 18.55 2.20 2.59
C ARG A 135 18.78 1.71 1.17
N GLN A 136 19.41 2.54 0.37
CA GLN A 136 19.67 2.25 -1.02
C GLN A 136 20.18 0.83 -1.13
N ALA A 137 19.58 0.03 -2.01
CA ALA A 137 20.09 -1.30 -2.25
C ALA A 137 21.52 -1.15 -2.77
N VAL A 138 22.48 -1.66 -2.03
CA VAL A 138 23.87 -1.69 -2.47
C VAL A 138 23.97 -2.78 -3.53
N ALA A 139 24.58 -2.47 -4.67
CA ALA A 139 24.83 -3.44 -5.73
C ALA A 139 26.27 -3.93 -5.65
N ALA A 140 26.47 -5.25 -5.69
CA ALA A 140 27.78 -5.88 -5.80
C ALA A 140 27.79 -6.79 -7.03
N GLN A 141 28.89 -6.76 -7.79
CA GLN A 141 29.03 -7.63 -8.94
C GLN A 141 29.36 -9.05 -8.50
N LEU A 142 28.61 -10.03 -9.01
CA LEU A 142 28.88 -11.44 -8.91
C LEU A 142 29.70 -11.88 -10.15
N THR A 143 30.87 -12.44 -9.93
CA THR A 143 31.76 -12.93 -10.99
C THR A 143 31.60 -14.43 -11.18
N ARG A 144 31.63 -14.88 -12.43
CA ARG A 144 31.49 -16.30 -12.79
C ARG A 144 32.67 -17.12 -12.26
N ALA A 145 32.34 -18.20 -11.53
CA ALA A 145 33.35 -19.12 -10.96
C ALA A 145 33.34 -20.52 -11.63
N GLY A 146 32.55 -20.69 -12.71
CA GLY A 146 32.42 -21.96 -13.43
C GLY A 146 31.20 -22.79 -12.96
N GLY A 147 30.73 -23.71 -13.82
CA GLY A 147 29.64 -24.64 -13.48
C GLY A 147 28.31 -23.99 -13.05
N GLY A 148 28.00 -22.78 -13.55
CA GLY A 148 26.80 -22.05 -13.14
C GLY A 148 26.94 -21.37 -11.78
N LEU A 149 28.12 -21.35 -11.18
CA LEU A 149 28.39 -20.67 -9.92
C LEU A 149 28.93 -19.26 -10.18
N PHE A 150 28.47 -18.33 -9.33
CA PHE A 150 28.92 -16.94 -9.28
C PHE A 150 29.31 -16.59 -7.84
N ARG A 151 30.31 -15.72 -7.66
CA ARG A 151 30.84 -15.36 -6.34
C ARG A 151 31.15 -13.89 -6.23
N THR A 152 31.04 -13.39 -5.00
CA THR A 152 31.58 -12.08 -4.58
C THR A 152 31.92 -12.11 -3.10
N ASN A 153 32.77 -11.18 -2.67
CA ASN A 153 33.01 -10.93 -1.25
C ASN A 153 32.31 -9.65 -0.86
N LEU A 154 31.52 -9.72 0.21
CA LEU A 154 30.72 -8.61 0.73
C LEU A 154 31.18 -8.30 2.15
N ARG A 155 31.66 -7.10 2.41
CA ARG A 155 31.91 -6.63 3.78
C ARG A 155 30.62 -6.07 4.37
N LEU A 156 30.14 -6.65 5.45
CA LEU A 156 29.01 -6.12 6.22
C LEU A 156 29.46 -4.84 6.95
N PRO A 157 28.72 -3.74 6.87
CA PRO A 157 28.96 -2.58 7.73
C PRO A 157 28.80 -2.95 9.22
N ASP A 158 29.58 -2.33 10.10
CA ASP A 158 29.60 -2.63 11.54
C ASP A 158 28.24 -2.41 12.23
N SER A 159 27.42 -1.51 11.69
CA SER A 159 26.08 -1.22 12.22
C SER A 159 24.99 -2.17 11.73
N VAL A 160 25.28 -3.05 10.77
CA VAL A 160 24.30 -3.95 10.17
C VAL A 160 24.09 -5.16 11.06
N VAL A 161 22.82 -5.49 11.28
CA VAL A 161 22.41 -6.69 12.03
C VAL A 161 21.63 -7.70 11.17
N TYR A 162 21.04 -7.23 10.06
CA TYR A 162 20.25 -8.04 9.12
C TYR A 162 20.44 -7.54 7.69
N ALA A 163 20.48 -8.46 6.75
CA ALA A 163 20.55 -8.15 5.33
C ALA A 163 19.61 -9.05 4.53
N ALA A 164 18.94 -8.47 3.52
CA ALA A 164 18.13 -9.18 2.55
C ALA A 164 18.72 -9.03 1.15
N PHE A 165 18.60 -10.09 0.32
CA PHE A 165 19.30 -10.19 -0.95
C PHE A 165 18.37 -10.60 -2.09
N ALA A 166 18.69 -10.11 -3.29
CA ALA A 166 18.20 -10.61 -4.56
C ALA A 166 19.36 -10.66 -5.57
N VAL A 167 19.25 -11.47 -6.60
CA VAL A 167 20.22 -11.56 -7.70
C VAL A 167 19.53 -11.18 -8.99
N GLU A 168 20.19 -10.39 -9.84
CA GLU A 168 19.62 -9.97 -11.12
C GLU A 168 20.65 -10.03 -12.25
N ASP A 169 20.16 -10.05 -13.49
CA ASP A 169 21.02 -9.85 -14.65
C ASP A 169 21.48 -8.38 -14.74
N ALA A 170 22.46 -8.10 -15.59
CA ALA A 170 23.08 -6.78 -15.68
C ALA A 170 22.09 -5.65 -16.02
N ASP A 171 20.99 -5.96 -16.69
CA ASP A 171 19.96 -5.01 -17.13
C ASP A 171 18.76 -4.93 -16.15
N GLY A 172 18.73 -5.76 -15.09
CA GLY A 172 17.63 -5.83 -14.13
C GLY A 172 16.32 -6.34 -14.73
N ARG A 173 16.38 -7.04 -15.86
CA ARG A 173 15.19 -7.62 -16.53
C ARG A 173 14.76 -8.93 -15.92
N ILE A 174 15.71 -9.66 -15.38
CA ILE A 174 15.49 -10.93 -14.70
C ILE A 174 15.96 -10.76 -13.27
N VAL A 175 15.07 -10.94 -12.31
CA VAL A 175 15.36 -10.85 -10.88
C VAL A 175 15.03 -12.19 -10.23
N ASP A 176 16.02 -12.82 -9.63
CA ASP A 176 15.82 -13.92 -8.71
C ASP A 176 15.76 -13.37 -7.28
N SER A 177 14.63 -13.49 -6.68
CA SER A 177 14.35 -13.04 -5.31
C SER A 177 13.93 -14.20 -4.39
N ASN A 178 14.34 -15.43 -4.72
CA ASN A 178 13.99 -16.64 -3.97
C ASN A 178 12.45 -16.80 -3.86
N GLY A 179 11.75 -16.72 -4.99
CA GLY A 179 10.28 -16.80 -5.00
C GLY A 179 9.63 -15.63 -4.24
N ARG A 180 10.22 -14.43 -4.31
CA ARG A 180 9.82 -13.20 -3.59
C ARG A 180 10.03 -13.24 -2.06
N ARG A 181 10.66 -14.30 -1.54
CA ARG A 181 11.00 -14.38 -0.11
C ARG A 181 12.27 -13.63 0.26
N LEU A 182 13.14 -13.38 -0.74
CA LEU A 182 14.52 -12.91 -0.60
C LEU A 182 15.39 -13.95 0.13
N TRP A 183 16.69 -13.84 -0.06
CA TRP A 183 17.64 -14.52 0.82
C TRP A 183 17.97 -13.59 1.99
N GLU A 184 18.27 -14.17 3.12
CA GLU A 184 18.47 -13.44 4.37
C GLU A 184 19.80 -13.80 5.01
N LEU A 185 20.41 -12.84 5.66
CA LEU A 185 21.61 -13.02 6.47
C LEU A 185 21.44 -12.29 7.80
N LEU A 186 21.53 -13.04 8.88
CA LEU A 186 21.47 -12.56 10.25
C LEU A 186 22.89 -12.41 10.80
N VAL A 187 23.13 -11.35 11.57
CA VAL A 187 24.36 -11.21 12.34
C VAL A 187 24.25 -12.02 13.62
N HIS A 188 25.34 -12.70 13.98
CA HIS A 188 25.42 -13.63 15.10
C HIS A 188 26.34 -13.11 16.21
N ASP A 189 26.06 -13.56 17.44
CA ASP A 189 26.91 -13.33 18.60
C ASP A 189 28.16 -14.25 18.58
N PRO A 190 29.11 -14.10 19.53
CA PRO A 190 30.26 -14.97 19.62
C PRO A 190 29.95 -16.45 19.80
N GLU A 191 28.81 -16.78 20.36
CA GLU A 191 28.29 -18.13 20.59
C GLU A 191 27.62 -18.74 19.36
N GLY A 192 27.52 -17.97 18.25
CA GLY A 192 26.93 -18.42 17.01
C GLY A 192 25.40 -18.36 16.98
N ARG A 193 24.77 -17.63 17.91
CA ARG A 193 23.32 -17.41 17.93
C ARG A 193 22.98 -16.12 17.18
N PRO A 194 21.89 -16.05 16.41
CA PRO A 194 21.42 -14.78 15.85
C PRO A 194 21.21 -13.75 16.96
N THR A 195 21.72 -12.54 16.81
CA THR A 195 21.54 -11.49 17.82
C THR A 195 20.06 -11.11 17.96
N PHE A 196 19.68 -10.60 19.14
CA PHE A 196 18.32 -10.11 19.39
C PHE A 196 17.91 -9.09 18.33
N ASP A 197 18.78 -8.11 18.05
CA ASP A 197 18.52 -7.05 17.07
C ASP A 197 18.38 -7.60 15.64
N ALA A 198 19.16 -8.63 15.27
CA ALA A 198 19.04 -9.27 13.96
C ALA A 198 17.66 -9.92 13.78
N LEU A 199 17.20 -10.66 14.78
CA LEU A 199 15.86 -11.27 14.75
C LEU A 199 14.75 -10.24 14.78
N LYS A 200 14.90 -9.15 15.55
CA LYS A 200 13.94 -8.03 15.56
C LYS A 200 13.84 -7.36 14.19
N GLN A 201 14.96 -7.14 13.52
CA GLN A 201 14.94 -6.56 12.17
C GLN A 201 14.36 -7.53 11.14
N ARG A 202 14.53 -8.83 11.32
CA ARG A 202 13.84 -9.85 10.53
C ARG A 202 12.32 -9.80 10.75
N GLU A 203 11.86 -9.76 12.01
CA GLU A 203 10.43 -9.58 12.33
C GLU A 203 9.86 -8.34 11.64
N ASN A 204 10.55 -7.21 11.74
CA ASN A 204 10.15 -5.95 11.11
C ASN A 204 10.06 -6.07 9.58
N ASP A 205 10.97 -6.82 8.97
CA ASP A 205 10.95 -7.05 7.52
C ASP A 205 9.82 -8.00 7.09
N MET A 206 9.45 -8.95 7.96
CA MET A 206 8.33 -9.87 7.74
C MET A 206 6.96 -9.21 7.99
N MET A 207 6.91 -8.14 8.80
CA MET A 207 5.66 -7.41 9.05
C MET A 207 5.08 -6.86 7.74
N GLY A 208 3.89 -7.32 7.39
CA GLY A 208 3.22 -6.97 6.13
C GLY A 208 3.77 -7.69 4.88
N ARG A 209 4.69 -8.66 5.01
CA ARG A 209 5.16 -9.52 3.92
C ARG A 209 4.78 -10.98 4.14
N ASN A 210 5.03 -11.49 5.33
CA ASN A 210 4.73 -12.87 5.69
C ASN A 210 4.49 -12.98 7.20
N TRP A 211 3.25 -12.91 7.61
CA TRP A 211 2.86 -12.96 9.02
C TRP A 211 3.22 -14.30 9.70
N GLU A 212 3.21 -15.41 8.95
CA GLU A 212 3.60 -16.73 9.50
C GLU A 212 5.09 -16.77 9.80
N GLU A 213 5.94 -16.35 8.87
CA GLU A 213 7.38 -16.27 9.11
C GLU A 213 7.72 -15.24 10.20
N GLY A 214 6.97 -14.14 10.27
CA GLY A 214 7.05 -13.16 11.35
C GLY A 214 6.73 -13.81 12.70
N TYR A 215 5.65 -14.57 12.78
CA TYR A 215 5.25 -15.30 13.99
C TYR A 215 6.29 -16.36 14.40
N GLU A 216 6.79 -17.16 13.47
CA GLU A 216 7.85 -18.13 13.76
C GLU A 216 9.14 -17.45 14.24
N THR A 217 9.48 -16.30 13.67
CA THR A 217 10.61 -15.49 14.14
C THR A 217 10.35 -14.98 15.57
N ALA A 218 9.15 -14.47 15.85
CA ALA A 218 8.79 -14.00 17.19
C ALA A 218 8.86 -15.14 18.24
N ARG A 219 8.44 -16.36 17.87
CA ARG A 219 8.61 -17.56 18.71
C ARG A 219 10.08 -17.87 18.97
N GLN A 220 10.90 -17.79 17.93
CA GLN A 220 12.36 -17.99 18.06
C GLN A 220 12.98 -16.93 18.99
N VAL A 221 12.58 -15.66 18.85
CA VAL A 221 13.03 -14.57 19.72
C VAL A 221 12.65 -14.84 21.16
N ALA A 222 11.41 -15.24 21.44
CA ALA A 222 10.94 -15.54 22.80
C ALA A 222 11.68 -16.74 23.41
N ALA A 223 12.04 -17.73 22.60
CA ALA A 223 12.80 -18.89 23.06
C ALA A 223 14.28 -18.57 23.37
N LEU A 224 14.93 -17.77 22.52
CA LEU A 224 16.36 -17.42 22.67
C LEU A 224 16.58 -16.31 23.69
N TYR A 225 15.62 -15.39 23.84
CA TYR A 225 15.71 -14.20 24.68
C TYR A 225 14.50 -14.08 25.62
N PRO A 226 14.24 -15.11 26.48
CA PRO A 226 13.04 -15.18 27.33
C PRO A 226 12.98 -14.07 28.38
N ASP A 227 14.12 -13.49 28.74
CA ASP A 227 14.21 -12.42 29.75
C ASP A 227 13.93 -11.02 29.19
N ARG A 228 13.84 -10.86 27.88
CA ARG A 228 13.49 -9.62 27.21
C ARG A 228 11.97 -9.45 27.12
N VAL A 229 11.45 -8.32 27.59
CA VAL A 229 10.00 -8.02 27.52
C VAL A 229 9.54 -7.99 26.07
N GLY A 230 10.28 -7.31 25.20
CA GLY A 230 9.95 -7.16 23.78
C GLY A 230 9.81 -8.48 23.02
N SER A 231 10.48 -9.56 23.50
CA SER A 231 10.32 -10.91 22.93
C SER A 231 8.87 -11.40 23.07
N TRP A 232 8.25 -11.15 24.21
CA TRP A 232 6.90 -11.63 24.53
C TRP A 232 5.81 -10.68 24.07
N SER A 233 6.08 -9.38 24.12
CA SER A 233 5.18 -8.37 23.56
C SER A 233 4.97 -8.60 22.07
N ASN A 234 6.05 -8.78 21.31
CA ASN A 234 5.98 -9.07 19.89
C ASN A 234 5.35 -10.43 19.58
N LEU A 235 5.69 -11.47 20.34
CA LEU A 235 5.05 -12.77 20.16
C LEU A 235 3.53 -12.65 20.29
N PHE A 236 3.04 -11.97 21.32
CA PHE A 236 1.61 -11.78 21.51
C PHE A 236 0.98 -10.91 20.43
N PHE A 237 1.70 -9.90 19.94
CA PHE A 237 1.25 -9.11 18.78
C PHE A 237 1.01 -10.01 17.55
N TYR A 238 1.96 -10.88 17.21
CA TYR A 238 1.77 -11.81 16.08
C TYR A 238 0.65 -12.83 16.33
N GLU A 239 0.51 -13.33 17.57
CA GLU A 239 -0.55 -14.27 17.93
C GLU A 239 -1.94 -13.68 17.66
N LYS A 240 -2.15 -12.38 17.91
CA LYS A 240 -3.42 -11.70 17.59
C LYS A 240 -3.80 -11.77 16.12
N TYR A 241 -2.82 -11.81 15.22
CA TYR A 241 -3.05 -11.78 13.76
C TYR A 241 -2.99 -13.16 13.10
N VAL A 242 -2.29 -14.11 13.71
CA VAL A 242 -2.06 -15.44 13.13
C VAL A 242 -2.97 -16.50 13.73
N LEU A 243 -3.24 -16.41 15.03
CA LEU A 243 -4.11 -17.36 15.74
C LEU A 243 -5.58 -16.95 15.65
N GLY A 244 -6.46 -17.94 15.55
CA GLY A 244 -7.90 -17.71 15.72
C GLY A 244 -8.26 -17.33 17.15
N GLN A 245 -9.44 -16.71 17.36
CA GLN A 245 -9.86 -16.14 18.65
C GLN A 245 -9.79 -17.15 19.80
N SER A 246 -10.21 -18.41 19.58
CA SER A 246 -10.18 -19.46 20.59
C SER A 246 -8.76 -19.79 21.09
N HIS A 247 -7.76 -19.73 20.21
CA HIS A 247 -6.37 -19.93 20.58
C HIS A 247 -5.79 -18.70 21.28
N LEU A 248 -6.20 -17.50 20.85
CA LEU A 248 -5.81 -16.25 21.47
C LEU A 248 -6.30 -16.19 22.92
N ASP A 249 -7.56 -16.55 23.18
CA ASP A 249 -8.13 -16.56 24.54
C ASP A 249 -7.36 -17.51 25.47
N SER A 250 -6.96 -18.68 24.96
CA SER A 250 -6.14 -19.62 25.76
C SER A 250 -4.71 -19.12 26.01
N ALA A 251 -4.12 -18.38 25.08
CA ALA A 251 -2.79 -17.79 25.21
C ALA A 251 -2.77 -16.58 26.15
N LEU A 252 -3.87 -15.82 26.21
CA LEU A 252 -3.96 -14.54 26.93
C LEU A 252 -3.66 -14.68 28.43
N ASP A 253 -4.11 -15.73 29.09
CA ASP A 253 -3.83 -15.95 30.52
C ASP A 253 -2.36 -16.22 30.78
N GLY A 254 -1.69 -16.95 29.88
CA GLY A 254 -0.24 -17.13 29.91
C GLY A 254 0.51 -15.81 29.78
N HIS A 255 0.07 -14.95 28.88
CA HIS A 255 0.66 -13.61 28.69
C HIS A 255 0.39 -12.69 29.88
N ARG A 256 -0.80 -12.72 30.48
CA ARG A 256 -1.11 -11.96 31.72
C ARG A 256 -0.22 -12.38 32.89
N THR A 257 -0.02 -13.68 33.06
CA THR A 257 0.88 -14.22 34.09
C THR A 257 2.32 -13.75 33.86
N ARG A 258 2.80 -13.81 32.66
CA ARG A 258 4.16 -13.38 32.28
C ARG A 258 4.33 -11.86 32.41
N LEU A 259 3.36 -11.06 31.97
CA LEU A 259 3.37 -9.61 32.19
C LEU A 259 3.48 -9.26 33.67
N LYS A 260 2.74 -9.97 34.53
CA LYS A 260 2.83 -9.81 36.00
C LYS A 260 4.23 -10.12 36.50
N ALA A 261 4.84 -11.21 36.07
CA ALA A 261 6.20 -11.60 36.47
C ALA A 261 7.25 -10.56 36.05
N PHE A 262 7.16 -10.03 34.83
CA PHE A 262 7.99 -8.90 34.37
C PHE A 262 7.75 -7.66 35.22
N HIS A 263 6.49 -7.31 35.47
CA HIS A 263 6.14 -6.17 36.30
C HIS A 263 6.78 -6.28 37.70
N ASP A 264 6.58 -7.40 38.39
CA ASP A 264 7.11 -7.64 39.75
C ASP A 264 8.66 -7.54 39.80
N ARG A 265 9.33 -7.94 38.72
CA ARG A 265 10.80 -7.87 38.58
C ARG A 265 11.31 -6.47 38.27
N LEU A 266 10.64 -5.75 37.36
CA LEU A 266 11.13 -4.50 36.78
C LEU A 266 10.60 -3.23 37.46
N ALA A 267 9.43 -3.30 38.12
CA ALA A 267 8.81 -2.13 38.76
C ALA A 267 9.68 -1.49 39.84
N ARG A 268 10.53 -2.31 40.51
CA ARG A 268 11.41 -1.86 41.58
C ARG A 268 12.80 -1.43 41.13
N ARG A 269 13.14 -1.59 39.83
CA ARG A 269 14.44 -1.16 39.33
C ARG A 269 14.50 0.36 39.26
N ALA A 270 15.60 0.94 39.75
CA ALA A 270 15.79 2.39 39.83
C ALA A 270 15.90 3.04 38.44
N SER A 271 16.43 2.30 37.44
CA SER A 271 16.52 2.81 36.06
C SER A 271 16.24 1.66 35.07
N LEU A 272 15.51 2.00 34.03
CA LEU A 272 15.25 1.18 32.86
C LEU A 272 15.55 1.98 31.60
N THR A 273 15.85 1.30 30.51
CA THR A 273 15.98 1.97 29.21
C THR A 273 14.61 2.41 28.70
N GLY A 274 14.58 3.38 27.80
CA GLY A 274 13.34 3.79 27.13
C GLY A 274 12.66 2.62 26.39
N ASP A 275 13.45 1.70 25.85
CA ASP A 275 12.96 0.49 25.18
C ASP A 275 12.30 -0.48 26.16
N ASP A 276 12.93 -0.77 27.31
CA ASP A 276 12.32 -1.63 28.35
C ASP A 276 11.00 -1.05 28.86
N LEU A 277 10.95 0.25 29.08
CA LEU A 277 9.74 0.97 29.51
C LEU A 277 8.65 0.92 28.44
N GLY A 278 9.05 1.10 27.18
CA GLY A 278 8.17 1.03 26.02
C GLY A 278 7.59 -0.37 25.81
N ASP A 279 8.44 -1.40 25.88
CA ASP A 279 8.03 -2.79 25.72
C ASP A 279 7.03 -3.19 26.81
N MET A 280 7.25 -2.78 28.07
CA MET A 280 6.33 -3.03 29.17
C MET A 280 4.98 -2.32 28.98
N PHE A 281 5.00 -1.08 28.50
CA PHE A 281 3.78 -0.34 28.18
C PHE A 281 2.98 -1.03 27.08
N TRP A 282 3.63 -1.36 25.95
CA TRP A 282 2.99 -2.03 24.83
C TRP A 282 2.43 -3.41 25.24
N TYR A 283 3.20 -4.19 26.00
CA TYR A 283 2.76 -5.49 26.42
C TYR A 283 1.53 -5.41 27.33
N ALA A 284 1.51 -4.46 28.27
CA ALA A 284 0.35 -4.23 29.14
C ALA A 284 -0.90 -3.79 28.35
N MET A 285 -0.72 -2.88 27.39
CA MET A 285 -1.79 -2.42 26.51
C MET A 285 -2.35 -3.57 25.66
N ASP A 286 -1.50 -4.36 25.06
CA ASP A 286 -1.87 -5.46 24.19
C ASP A 286 -2.63 -6.59 24.91
N VAL A 287 -2.22 -6.90 26.15
CA VAL A 287 -2.88 -7.89 27.02
C VAL A 287 -4.17 -7.33 27.64
N GLY A 288 -4.43 -6.04 27.53
CA GLY A 288 -5.61 -5.36 28.09
C GLY A 288 -5.53 -5.12 29.60
N ASP A 289 -4.31 -5.04 30.18
CA ASP A 289 -4.10 -4.72 31.60
C ASP A 289 -3.96 -3.21 31.81
N SER A 290 -5.08 -2.53 31.93
CA SER A 290 -5.13 -1.05 32.05
C SER A 290 -4.42 -0.49 33.28
N VAL A 291 -4.31 -1.27 34.35
CA VAL A 291 -3.62 -0.83 35.58
C VAL A 291 -2.11 -0.79 35.35
N ARG A 292 -1.55 -1.85 34.77
CA ARG A 292 -0.11 -1.90 34.46
C ARG A 292 0.22 -1.00 33.29
N GLU A 293 -0.65 -0.87 32.32
CA GLU A 293 -0.50 0.08 31.21
C GLU A 293 -0.33 1.51 31.76
N ALA A 294 -1.23 1.97 32.64
CA ALA A 294 -1.15 3.32 33.24
C ALA A 294 0.14 3.52 34.05
N PHE A 295 0.55 2.50 34.82
CA PHE A 295 1.80 2.54 35.59
C PHE A 295 3.02 2.72 34.67
N TRP A 296 3.14 1.90 33.61
CA TRP A 296 4.30 1.92 32.71
C TRP A 296 4.30 3.16 31.81
N ARG A 297 3.13 3.64 31.41
CA ARG A 297 2.99 4.91 30.70
C ARG A 297 3.54 6.07 31.54
N SER A 298 3.11 6.19 32.80
CA SER A 298 3.59 7.24 33.70
C SER A 298 5.10 7.16 33.94
N ARG A 299 5.63 5.95 34.04
CA ARG A 299 7.07 5.73 34.21
C ARG A 299 7.85 6.12 32.95
N LEU A 300 7.38 5.72 31.79
CA LEU A 300 7.97 6.05 30.49
C LEU A 300 8.03 7.58 30.28
N GLU A 301 6.93 8.26 30.53
CA GLU A 301 6.85 9.72 30.39
C GLU A 301 7.76 10.47 31.37
N ARG A 302 7.98 9.95 32.54
CA ARG A 302 8.84 10.56 33.59
C ARG A 302 10.33 10.23 33.37
N GLU A 303 10.66 8.98 33.06
CA GLU A 303 12.05 8.47 33.05
C GLU A 303 12.71 8.52 31.67
N ALA A 304 11.90 8.50 30.58
CA ALA A 304 12.38 8.57 29.22
C ALA A 304 11.50 9.49 28.35
N PRO A 305 11.33 10.77 28.72
CA PRO A 305 10.36 11.69 28.09
C PRO A 305 10.64 11.97 26.60
N THR A 306 11.88 11.76 26.15
CA THR A 306 12.33 11.92 24.76
C THR A 306 12.40 10.61 23.99
N SER A 307 12.01 9.49 24.61
CA SER A 307 11.94 8.21 23.88
C SER A 307 10.84 8.28 22.80
N PRO A 308 11.00 7.56 21.68
CA PRO A 308 10.03 7.60 20.58
C PRO A 308 8.58 7.36 21.03
N LEU A 309 8.37 6.43 21.95
CA LEU A 309 7.04 6.09 22.43
C LEU A 309 6.46 7.14 23.42
N ALA A 310 7.27 7.72 24.29
CA ALA A 310 6.82 8.82 25.16
C ALA A 310 6.39 10.03 24.32
N VAL A 311 7.18 10.39 23.31
CA VAL A 311 6.87 11.48 22.39
C VAL A 311 5.60 11.16 21.59
N GLN A 312 5.45 9.93 21.11
CA GLN A 312 4.22 9.47 20.45
C GLN A 312 2.99 9.65 21.35
N ASN A 313 3.04 9.16 22.58
CA ASN A 313 1.93 9.26 23.52
C ASN A 313 1.56 10.71 23.81
N ARG A 314 2.54 11.59 24.02
CA ARG A 314 2.34 13.04 24.20
C ARG A 314 1.68 13.66 22.97
N ALA A 315 2.16 13.35 21.75
CA ALA A 315 1.60 13.87 20.51
C ALA A 315 0.14 13.42 20.32
N LEU A 316 -0.15 12.14 20.54
CA LEU A 316 -1.52 11.61 20.47
C LEU A 316 -2.44 12.23 21.51
N ALA A 317 -1.96 12.47 22.75
CA ALA A 317 -2.72 13.14 23.81
C ALA A 317 -3.04 14.59 23.44
N ILE A 318 -2.09 15.33 22.84
CA ILE A 318 -2.31 16.69 22.32
C ILE A 318 -3.38 16.65 21.21
N GLY A 319 -3.24 15.76 20.25
CA GLY A 319 -4.22 15.58 19.17
C GLY A 319 -5.61 15.25 19.70
N ALA A 320 -5.73 14.28 20.61
CA ALA A 320 -7.01 13.89 21.21
C ALA A 320 -7.70 15.05 21.96
N ARG A 321 -6.95 15.86 22.71
CA ARG A 321 -7.47 17.08 23.34
C ARG A 321 -7.97 18.09 22.33
N ALA A 322 -7.20 18.32 21.26
CA ALA A 322 -7.60 19.23 20.19
C ALA A 322 -8.92 18.85 19.52
N TRP A 323 -9.15 17.55 19.34
CA TRP A 323 -10.42 17.05 18.82
C TRP A 323 -11.59 17.31 19.78
N LYS A 324 -11.37 17.13 21.07
CA LYS A 324 -12.37 17.34 22.13
C LYS A 324 -12.70 18.83 22.30
N ASP A 325 -11.66 19.65 22.44
CA ASP A 325 -11.78 21.07 22.81
C ASP A 325 -11.96 21.96 21.57
N LYS A 326 -11.85 21.40 20.36
CA LYS A 326 -11.89 22.10 19.06
C LYS A 326 -10.83 23.22 18.92
N ASP A 327 -9.72 23.10 19.66
CA ASP A 327 -8.62 24.06 19.67
C ASP A 327 -7.39 23.49 18.95
N SER A 328 -7.45 23.47 17.62
CA SER A 328 -6.37 22.98 16.77
C SER A 328 -5.16 23.93 16.73
N VAL A 329 -5.39 25.23 16.95
CA VAL A 329 -4.32 26.24 16.96
C VAL A 329 -3.39 26.03 18.16
N ARG A 330 -3.97 25.87 19.34
CA ARG A 330 -3.21 25.59 20.56
C ARG A 330 -2.48 24.23 20.44
N ALA A 331 -3.17 23.22 19.91
CA ALA A 331 -2.56 21.90 19.71
C ALA A 331 -1.35 21.97 18.78
N LEU A 332 -1.44 22.74 17.70
CA LEU A 332 -0.32 22.91 16.76
C LEU A 332 0.88 23.57 17.48
N ALA A 333 0.66 24.59 18.29
CA ALA A 333 1.72 25.23 19.10
C ALA A 333 2.32 24.27 20.15
N ASP A 334 1.50 23.40 20.77
CA ASP A 334 1.98 22.39 21.70
C ASP A 334 2.82 21.30 20.99
N LEU A 335 2.46 20.94 19.75
CA LEU A 335 3.20 19.99 18.93
C LEU A 335 4.52 20.60 18.41
N ASP A 336 4.53 21.88 18.04
CA ASP A 336 5.76 22.60 17.69
C ASP A 336 6.77 22.57 18.86
N ARG A 337 6.32 22.86 20.09
CA ARG A 337 7.16 22.75 21.28
C ARG A 337 7.66 21.33 21.52
N LEU A 338 6.80 20.33 21.33
CA LEU A 338 7.18 18.94 21.49
C LEU A 338 8.23 18.52 20.46
N TRP A 339 8.14 19.03 19.23
CA TRP A 339 9.16 18.82 18.19
C TRP A 339 10.51 19.43 18.60
N ASP A 340 10.51 20.65 19.11
CA ASP A 340 11.74 21.32 19.56
C ASP A 340 12.38 20.60 20.74
N GLU A 341 11.59 20.02 21.64
CA GLU A 341 12.06 19.23 22.79
C GLU A 341 12.65 17.86 22.38
N ALA A 342 11.96 17.16 21.47
CA ALA A 342 12.25 15.76 21.16
C ALA A 342 13.22 15.57 20.00
N GLY A 343 13.29 16.55 19.11
CA GLY A 343 14.08 16.47 17.87
C GLY A 343 13.42 15.64 16.77
N PRO A 344 14.06 15.54 15.60
CA PRO A 344 13.58 14.76 14.47
C PRO A 344 13.76 13.27 14.76
N ALA A 345 12.81 12.45 14.54
CA ALA A 345 12.81 10.98 14.51
C ALA A 345 11.56 10.35 15.17
N HIS A 346 10.43 11.06 15.16
CA HIS A 346 9.22 10.62 15.83
C HIS A 346 8.02 10.61 14.87
N GLY A 347 7.82 9.49 14.16
CA GLY A 347 6.83 9.37 13.07
C GLY A 347 5.42 9.78 13.47
N ASN A 348 4.95 9.42 14.66
CA ASN A 348 3.60 9.79 15.10
C ASN A 348 3.48 11.28 15.48
N LEU A 349 4.52 11.89 16.03
CA LEU A 349 4.53 13.34 16.25
C LEU A 349 4.33 14.08 14.92
N VAL A 350 5.06 13.65 13.90
CA VAL A 350 4.99 14.22 12.55
C VAL A 350 3.60 14.04 11.94
N ASN A 351 3.00 12.86 12.08
CA ASN A 351 1.66 12.58 11.56
C ASN A 351 0.58 13.42 12.23
N VAL A 352 0.63 13.56 13.56
CA VAL A 352 -0.32 14.38 14.31
C VAL A 352 -0.12 15.86 14.00
N GLY A 353 1.14 16.32 13.95
CA GLY A 353 1.47 17.71 13.60
C GLY A 353 1.01 18.09 12.20
N TRP A 354 1.28 17.24 11.22
CA TRP A 354 0.77 17.41 9.86
C TRP A 354 -0.76 17.48 9.80
N SER A 355 -1.46 16.57 10.50
CA SER A 355 -2.92 16.56 10.56
C SER A 355 -3.48 17.84 11.20
N MET A 356 -2.85 18.33 12.27
CA MET A 356 -3.25 19.59 12.91
C MET A 356 -2.96 20.80 12.04
N ALA A 357 -1.82 20.84 11.35
CA ALA A 357 -1.47 21.92 10.41
C ALA A 357 -2.49 22.02 9.27
N GLN A 358 -2.91 20.86 8.72
CA GLN A 358 -3.97 20.82 7.70
C GLN A 358 -5.30 21.38 8.23
N ARG A 359 -5.63 21.09 9.48
CA ARG A 359 -6.88 21.52 10.10
C ARG A 359 -6.89 23.01 10.41
N VAL A 360 -5.77 23.57 10.84
CA VAL A 360 -5.61 25.02 11.04
C VAL A 360 -5.62 25.76 9.71
N GLY A 361 -5.06 25.16 8.66
CA GLY A 361 -5.01 25.77 7.33
C GLY A 361 -3.99 26.91 7.19
N ASP A 362 -3.12 27.10 8.21
CA ASP A 362 -2.03 28.08 8.15
C ASP A 362 -0.94 27.63 7.18
N SER A 363 -0.65 28.45 6.16
CA SER A 363 0.32 28.12 5.11
C SER A 363 1.73 27.91 5.63
N ALA A 364 2.15 28.69 6.65
CA ALA A 364 3.49 28.57 7.23
C ALA A 364 3.60 27.28 8.05
N GLY A 365 2.60 26.98 8.86
CA GLY A 365 2.50 25.73 9.61
C GLY A 365 2.45 24.50 8.70
N LEU A 366 1.69 24.58 7.60
CA LEU A 366 1.64 23.50 6.60
C LEU A 366 3.01 23.23 5.97
N VAL A 367 3.76 24.26 5.58
CA VAL A 367 5.11 24.08 5.02
C VAL A 367 6.04 23.47 6.06
N ARG A 368 6.06 24.02 7.28
CA ARG A 368 6.91 23.52 8.36
C ARG A 368 6.66 22.04 8.67
N TRP A 369 5.42 21.66 8.89
CA TRP A 369 5.06 20.27 9.20
C TRP A 369 5.19 19.32 8.00
N ALA A 370 5.05 19.83 6.77
CA ALA A 370 5.39 19.07 5.57
C ALA A 370 6.89 18.76 5.52
N ASP A 371 7.75 19.71 5.83
CA ASP A 371 9.19 19.51 5.83
C ASP A 371 9.61 18.53 6.94
N HIS A 372 9.02 18.63 8.13
CA HIS A 372 9.20 17.63 9.20
C HIS A 372 8.73 16.24 8.76
N TYR A 373 7.57 16.14 8.11
CA TYR A 373 7.04 14.90 7.58
C TYR A 373 7.97 14.26 6.55
N LEU A 374 8.53 15.05 5.64
CA LEU A 374 9.40 14.58 4.57
C LEU A 374 10.78 14.13 5.06
N VAL A 375 11.26 14.60 6.21
CA VAL A 375 12.46 14.06 6.86
C VAL A 375 12.25 12.58 7.21
N MET A 376 11.05 12.23 7.70
CA MET A 376 10.71 10.86 8.08
C MET A 376 10.22 10.01 6.89
N ASN A 377 9.52 10.63 5.95
CA ASN A 377 8.85 9.98 4.83
C ASN A 377 9.21 10.63 3.48
N PRO A 378 10.47 10.57 3.04
CA PRO A 378 10.92 11.27 1.84
C PRO A 378 10.23 10.81 0.55
N ARG A 379 9.62 9.62 0.57
CA ARG A 379 8.85 9.07 -0.56
C ARG A 379 7.50 9.76 -0.76
N ASP A 380 6.96 10.39 0.27
CA ASP A 380 5.63 11.00 0.23
C ASP A 380 5.65 12.43 -0.32
N SER A 381 6.78 12.83 -0.95
CA SER A 381 6.95 14.18 -1.50
C SER A 381 5.88 14.56 -2.55
N SER A 382 5.43 13.61 -3.37
CA SER A 382 4.35 13.83 -4.34
C SER A 382 2.98 14.00 -3.66
N TRP A 383 2.70 13.22 -2.61
CA TRP A 383 1.48 13.35 -1.85
C TRP A 383 1.40 14.71 -1.12
N ILE A 384 2.47 15.10 -0.43
CA ILE A 384 2.58 16.43 0.21
C ILE A 384 2.36 17.54 -0.84
N ALA A 385 3.03 17.44 -1.98
CA ALA A 385 2.89 18.40 -3.05
C ALA A 385 1.45 18.47 -3.59
N THR A 386 0.76 17.33 -3.70
CA THR A 386 -0.66 17.25 -4.08
C THR A 386 -1.54 17.94 -3.03
N VAL A 387 -1.26 17.76 -1.74
CA VAL A 387 -2.00 18.47 -0.68
C VAL A 387 -1.81 19.98 -0.83
N PHE A 388 -0.58 20.45 -1.07
CA PHE A 388 -0.31 21.90 -1.26
C PHE A 388 -1.12 22.50 -2.40
N THR A 389 -1.37 21.78 -3.49
CA THR A 389 -2.17 22.31 -4.62
C THR A 389 -3.60 22.70 -4.24
N ARG A 390 -4.14 22.15 -3.15
CA ARG A 390 -5.49 22.43 -2.65
C ARG A 390 -5.58 23.76 -1.91
N TYR A 391 -4.46 24.31 -1.42
CA TYR A 391 -4.39 25.57 -0.71
C TYR A 391 -3.98 26.68 -1.68
N PRO A 392 -4.80 27.74 -1.89
CA PRO A 392 -4.49 28.80 -2.86
C PRO A 392 -3.10 29.42 -2.66
N ALA A 393 -2.71 29.67 -1.40
CA ALA A 393 -1.41 30.26 -1.05
C ALA A 393 -0.20 29.36 -1.31
N LEU A 394 -0.40 28.04 -1.35
CA LEU A 394 0.66 27.02 -1.53
C LEU A 394 0.60 26.33 -2.90
N ARG A 395 -0.39 26.65 -3.74
CA ARG A 395 -0.63 25.97 -5.01
C ARG A 395 0.55 25.99 -5.95
N GLU A 396 1.20 27.12 -6.11
CA GLU A 396 2.39 27.25 -6.97
C GLU A 396 3.58 26.42 -6.42
N GLU A 397 3.76 26.41 -5.10
CA GLU A 397 4.76 25.54 -4.46
C GLU A 397 4.45 24.06 -4.68
N GLY A 398 3.19 23.67 -4.50
CA GLY A 398 2.73 22.31 -4.77
C GLY A 398 3.02 21.88 -6.21
N MET A 399 2.64 22.70 -7.19
CA MET A 399 2.91 22.44 -8.60
C MET A 399 4.41 22.38 -8.92
N ARG A 400 5.23 23.19 -8.29
CA ARG A 400 6.69 23.18 -8.46
C ARG A 400 7.29 21.87 -7.91
N ARG A 401 6.83 21.41 -6.73
CA ARG A 401 7.24 20.13 -6.13
C ARG A 401 6.79 18.94 -6.99
N LEU A 402 5.55 18.95 -7.51
CA LEU A 402 5.05 17.90 -8.40
C LEU A 402 5.86 17.78 -9.69
N ARG A 403 6.21 18.90 -10.34
CA ARG A 403 7.06 18.88 -11.54
C ARG A 403 8.45 18.29 -11.26
N ARG A 404 9.09 18.71 -10.17
CA ARG A 404 10.39 18.16 -9.76
C ARG A 404 10.31 16.65 -9.48
N HIS A 405 9.21 16.21 -8.89
CA HIS A 405 9.01 14.76 -8.63
C HIS A 405 8.80 14.00 -9.94
N LEU A 406 8.01 14.54 -10.88
CA LEU A 406 7.79 13.96 -12.19
C LEU A 406 9.11 13.84 -12.99
N GLU A 407 9.95 14.87 -12.99
CA GLU A 407 11.30 14.84 -13.57
C GLU A 407 12.15 13.72 -12.92
N GLY A 408 12.06 13.58 -11.61
CA GLY A 408 12.76 12.54 -10.86
C GLY A 408 12.29 11.11 -11.17
N LEU A 409 11.03 10.91 -11.55
CA LEU A 409 10.52 9.60 -11.97
C LEU A 409 11.03 9.19 -13.36
N GLN A 410 11.30 10.16 -14.24
CA GLN A 410 11.84 9.88 -15.58
C GLN A 410 13.29 9.37 -15.53
N MET A 411 14.02 9.70 -14.47
CA MET A 411 15.36 9.15 -14.23
C MET A 411 15.26 7.85 -13.47
N LEU A 412 15.58 6.75 -14.16
CA LEU A 412 15.60 5.42 -13.56
C LEU A 412 16.60 5.41 -12.40
N ASN A 413 16.09 5.45 -11.18
CA ASN A 413 16.91 5.41 -9.99
C ASN A 413 16.80 4.03 -9.33
N ASP A 414 17.82 3.19 -9.53
CA ASP A 414 17.90 1.85 -8.95
C ASP A 414 17.75 1.84 -7.42
N SER A 415 18.11 2.94 -6.75
CA SER A 415 17.98 3.05 -5.30
C SER A 415 16.53 3.03 -4.81
N ARG A 416 15.56 3.34 -5.68
CA ARG A 416 14.12 3.32 -5.36
C ARG A 416 13.45 1.99 -5.65
N ARG A 417 14.09 1.15 -6.47
CA ARG A 417 13.54 -0.14 -6.88
C ARG A 417 13.60 -1.15 -5.73
N ALA A 418 12.46 -1.79 -5.40
CA ALA A 418 12.44 -2.88 -4.44
C ALA A 418 13.32 -4.05 -4.91
N LEU A 419 13.87 -4.84 -3.97
CA LEU A 419 14.81 -5.93 -4.31
C LEU A 419 14.17 -6.96 -5.24
N GLU A 420 12.90 -7.25 -5.00
CA GLU A 420 12.12 -8.27 -5.71
C GLU A 420 11.56 -7.81 -7.05
N ARG A 421 11.82 -6.56 -7.46
CA ARG A 421 11.28 -5.99 -8.72
C ARG A 421 12.28 -5.97 -9.84
N THR A 422 11.79 -6.26 -11.05
CA THR A 422 12.51 -5.96 -12.28
C THR A 422 12.51 -4.44 -12.58
N VAL A 423 13.35 -4.03 -13.51
CA VAL A 423 13.34 -2.65 -14.03
C VAL A 423 12.01 -2.32 -14.70
N GLU A 424 11.40 -3.27 -15.41
CA GLU A 424 10.12 -3.07 -16.10
C GLU A 424 8.98 -2.90 -15.11
N GLU A 425 8.96 -3.72 -14.06
CA GLU A 425 8.01 -3.57 -12.94
C GLU A 425 8.13 -2.20 -12.27
N GLN A 426 9.34 -1.72 -12.04
CA GLN A 426 9.55 -0.39 -11.47
C GLN A 426 9.08 0.72 -12.41
N ARG A 427 9.34 0.60 -13.72
CA ARG A 427 8.82 1.56 -14.71
C ARG A 427 7.30 1.64 -14.73
N ALA A 428 6.62 0.50 -14.60
CA ALA A 428 5.15 0.48 -14.51
C ALA A 428 4.63 1.22 -13.25
N VAL A 429 5.30 1.04 -12.11
CA VAL A 429 5.00 1.79 -10.87
C VAL A 429 5.25 3.29 -11.05
N ASP A 430 6.38 3.64 -11.67
CA ASP A 430 6.75 5.04 -11.90
C ASP A 430 5.76 5.71 -12.89
N ALA A 431 5.30 4.99 -13.92
CA ALA A 431 4.27 5.47 -14.85
C ALA A 431 2.92 5.72 -14.13
N ALA A 432 2.49 4.80 -13.26
CA ALA A 432 1.27 5.00 -12.47
C ALA A 432 1.39 6.22 -11.53
N SER A 433 2.55 6.40 -10.90
CA SER A 433 2.84 7.57 -10.07
C SER A 433 2.87 8.85 -10.88
N ALA A 434 3.49 8.83 -12.06
CA ALA A 434 3.52 9.97 -13.00
C ALA A 434 2.11 10.39 -13.42
N ARG A 435 1.24 9.42 -13.69
CA ARG A 435 -0.17 9.69 -14.03
C ARG A 435 -0.89 10.42 -12.89
N GLN A 436 -0.74 9.96 -11.65
CA GLN A 436 -1.36 10.63 -10.48
C GLN A 436 -0.85 12.06 -10.31
N ILE A 437 0.45 12.27 -10.54
CA ILE A 437 1.06 13.61 -10.50
C ILE A 437 0.51 14.50 -11.62
N LEU A 438 0.34 13.97 -12.83
CA LEU A 438 -0.24 14.71 -13.97
C LEU A 438 -1.69 15.13 -13.66
N VAL A 439 -2.49 14.25 -13.04
CA VAL A 439 -3.85 14.60 -12.60
C VAL A 439 -3.81 15.76 -11.60
N ALA A 440 -3.01 15.63 -10.52
CA ALA A 440 -2.91 16.67 -9.51
C ALA A 440 -2.39 18.01 -10.06
N LEU A 441 -1.43 17.96 -10.98
CA LEU A 441 -0.87 19.13 -11.64
C LEU A 441 -1.87 19.80 -12.59
N GLY A 442 -2.57 19.01 -13.39
CA GLY A 442 -3.61 19.50 -14.30
C GLY A 442 -4.75 20.18 -13.55
N ASP A 443 -5.19 19.58 -12.45
CA ASP A 443 -6.19 20.15 -11.56
C ASP A 443 -5.76 21.47 -10.95
N ALA A 444 -4.54 21.55 -10.46
CA ALA A 444 -3.98 22.76 -9.88
C ALA A 444 -3.88 23.89 -10.92
N LEU A 445 -3.54 23.54 -12.18
CA LEU A 445 -3.50 24.50 -13.28
C LEU A 445 -4.90 25.04 -13.61
N VAL A 446 -5.91 24.16 -13.71
CA VAL A 446 -7.30 24.57 -13.91
C VAL A 446 -7.77 25.46 -12.76
N ALA A 447 -7.52 25.07 -11.52
CA ALA A 447 -7.89 25.85 -10.34
C ALA A 447 -7.14 27.19 -10.20
N SER A 448 -6.07 27.38 -10.98
CA SER A 448 -5.33 28.65 -11.08
C SER A 448 -5.76 29.51 -12.28
N GLY A 449 -6.85 29.15 -12.98
CA GLY A 449 -7.31 29.84 -14.17
C GLY A 449 -6.51 29.52 -15.44
N ARG A 450 -5.50 28.67 -15.39
CA ARG A 450 -4.68 28.21 -16.52
C ARG A 450 -5.33 26.99 -17.19
N THR A 451 -6.61 27.14 -17.57
CA THR A 451 -7.46 26.01 -18.00
C THR A 451 -6.90 25.27 -19.21
N ALA A 452 -6.37 25.97 -20.22
CA ALA A 452 -5.78 25.33 -21.39
C ALA A 452 -4.59 24.44 -21.03
N ALA A 453 -3.63 24.97 -20.26
CA ALA A 453 -2.47 24.20 -19.80
C ALA A 453 -2.86 23.03 -18.87
N GLY A 454 -3.88 23.24 -18.02
CA GLY A 454 -4.44 22.20 -17.18
C GLY A 454 -5.06 21.08 -18.00
N LEU A 455 -5.86 21.41 -19.01
CA LEU A 455 -6.48 20.46 -19.91
C LEU A 455 -5.44 19.64 -20.69
N ASP A 456 -4.40 20.30 -21.22
CA ASP A 456 -3.30 19.60 -21.91
C ASP A 456 -2.58 18.62 -20.98
N THR A 457 -2.37 19.01 -19.72
CA THR A 457 -1.77 18.13 -18.70
C THR A 457 -2.68 16.94 -18.36
N LEU A 458 -3.98 17.17 -18.19
CA LEU A 458 -4.95 16.11 -17.91
C LEU A 458 -5.11 15.13 -19.09
N ARG A 459 -5.02 15.62 -20.32
CA ARG A 459 -5.05 14.76 -21.54
C ARG A 459 -3.90 13.75 -21.54
N LEU A 460 -2.72 14.10 -21.05
CA LEU A 460 -1.61 13.15 -20.88
C LEU A 460 -2.00 12.03 -19.89
N ALA A 461 -2.60 12.41 -18.76
CA ALA A 461 -3.06 11.42 -17.77
C ALA A 461 -4.19 10.52 -18.29
N VAL A 462 -5.09 11.06 -19.15
CA VAL A 462 -6.16 10.32 -19.84
C VAL A 462 -5.59 9.27 -20.80
N GLY A 463 -4.45 9.54 -21.43
CA GLY A 463 -3.78 8.60 -22.33
C GLY A 463 -3.32 7.31 -21.64
N GLU A 464 -3.14 7.34 -20.33
CA GLU A 464 -2.59 6.26 -19.52
C GLU A 464 -3.71 5.59 -18.69
N GLY A 465 -3.97 4.31 -18.93
CA GLY A 465 -4.88 3.50 -18.12
C GLY A 465 -6.39 3.75 -18.33
N TRP A 466 -7.21 3.26 -17.39
CA TRP A 466 -8.66 3.36 -17.39
C TRP A 466 -9.16 4.00 -16.11
N ASP A 467 -9.80 5.17 -16.19
CA ASP A 467 -10.31 5.94 -15.07
C ASP A 467 -11.52 6.79 -15.49
N VAL A 468 -12.69 6.27 -15.24
CA VAL A 468 -13.98 6.87 -15.65
C VAL A 468 -14.21 8.23 -14.99
N THR A 469 -13.77 8.39 -13.74
CA THR A 469 -13.90 9.65 -13.01
C THR A 469 -13.06 10.75 -13.66
N LEU A 470 -11.83 10.42 -14.03
CA LEU A 470 -10.96 11.33 -14.77
C LEU A 470 -11.54 11.67 -16.15
N PHE A 471 -12.04 10.67 -16.88
CA PHE A 471 -12.65 10.90 -18.22
C PHE A 471 -13.83 11.86 -18.13
N ARG A 472 -14.77 11.64 -17.19
CA ARG A 472 -15.93 12.51 -16.96
C ARG A 472 -15.50 13.94 -16.63
N ARG A 473 -14.54 14.08 -15.75
CA ARG A 473 -14.02 15.39 -15.33
C ARG A 473 -13.35 16.14 -16.47
N VAL A 474 -12.50 15.48 -17.26
CA VAL A 474 -11.85 16.11 -18.40
C VAL A 474 -12.87 16.49 -19.47
N ALA A 475 -13.89 15.66 -19.70
CA ALA A 475 -15.01 16.00 -20.60
C ALA A 475 -15.74 17.27 -20.16
N GLN A 476 -16.02 17.44 -18.86
CA GLN A 476 -16.62 18.65 -18.31
C GLN A 476 -15.78 19.91 -18.58
N ILE A 477 -14.46 19.81 -18.35
CA ILE A 477 -13.54 20.92 -18.64
C ILE A 477 -13.52 21.23 -20.14
N GLN A 478 -13.49 20.20 -21.00
CA GLN A 478 -13.53 20.36 -22.45
C GLN A 478 -14.81 21.08 -22.93
N LEU A 479 -15.97 20.72 -22.37
CA LEU A 479 -17.22 21.42 -22.63
C LEU A 479 -17.14 22.89 -22.23
N SER A 480 -16.56 23.21 -21.07
CA SER A 480 -16.45 24.61 -20.61
C SER A 480 -15.57 25.49 -21.48
N VAL A 481 -14.68 24.89 -22.29
CA VAL A 481 -13.83 25.62 -23.26
C VAL A 481 -14.28 25.46 -24.71
N GLY A 482 -15.45 24.83 -24.97
CA GLY A 482 -16.02 24.66 -26.30
C GLY A 482 -15.49 23.46 -27.09
N ASP A 483 -14.66 22.57 -26.50
CA ASP A 483 -14.17 21.33 -27.14
C ASP A 483 -15.22 20.21 -27.02
N THR A 484 -16.36 20.40 -27.70
CA THR A 484 -17.49 19.45 -27.63
C THR A 484 -17.11 18.07 -28.19
N ALA A 485 -16.35 18.04 -29.30
CA ALA A 485 -15.97 16.78 -29.94
C ALA A 485 -15.04 15.95 -29.04
N GLY A 486 -14.08 16.59 -28.34
CA GLY A 486 -13.22 15.95 -27.36
C GLY A 486 -14.02 15.42 -26.19
N ALA A 487 -14.94 16.21 -25.67
CA ALA A 487 -15.81 15.82 -24.55
C ALA A 487 -16.69 14.61 -24.88
N LEU A 488 -17.32 14.60 -26.05
CA LEU A 488 -18.18 13.49 -26.50
C LEU A 488 -17.40 12.17 -26.59
N ARG A 489 -16.17 12.20 -27.09
CA ARG A 489 -15.31 11.02 -27.14
C ARG A 489 -15.05 10.48 -25.73
N LEU A 490 -14.72 11.34 -24.75
CA LEU A 490 -14.51 10.92 -23.37
C LEU A 490 -15.79 10.42 -22.70
N LEU A 491 -16.94 11.05 -22.97
CA LEU A 491 -18.23 10.56 -22.49
C LEU A 491 -18.59 9.21 -23.11
N GLY A 492 -18.19 8.93 -24.35
CA GLY A 492 -18.28 7.60 -24.96
C GLY A 492 -17.47 6.54 -24.20
N LEU A 493 -16.26 6.90 -23.72
CA LEU A 493 -15.48 6.01 -22.84
C LEU A 493 -16.17 5.80 -21.49
N VAL A 494 -16.74 6.87 -20.91
CA VAL A 494 -17.51 6.77 -19.65
C VAL A 494 -18.71 5.84 -19.82
N ALA A 495 -19.49 5.99 -20.89
CA ALA A 495 -20.68 5.17 -21.17
C ALA A 495 -20.31 3.71 -21.56
N ALA A 496 -19.09 3.47 -22.02
CA ALA A 496 -18.61 2.14 -22.33
C ALA A 496 -18.32 1.30 -21.08
N ASP A 497 -18.10 1.95 -19.92
CA ASP A 497 -17.81 1.27 -18.66
C ASP A 497 -19.09 0.64 -18.07
N PRO A 498 -19.08 -0.68 -17.83
CA PRO A 498 -20.26 -1.40 -17.29
C PRO A 498 -20.67 -0.97 -15.87
N ALA A 499 -19.81 -0.28 -15.14
CA ALA A 499 -20.12 0.25 -13.81
C ALA A 499 -20.85 1.61 -13.90
N THR A 500 -20.80 2.25 -15.04
CA THR A 500 -21.46 3.56 -15.26
C THR A 500 -22.96 3.37 -15.49
N GLU A 501 -23.77 4.11 -14.74
CA GLU A 501 -25.19 4.24 -15.03
C GLU A 501 -25.41 4.87 -16.41
N GLU A 502 -26.51 4.49 -17.09
CA GLU A 502 -26.81 4.98 -18.41
C GLU A 502 -26.81 6.51 -18.47
N LEU A 503 -25.91 7.06 -19.29
CA LEU A 503 -25.84 8.50 -19.51
C LEU A 503 -27.06 8.93 -20.35
N THR A 504 -28.11 9.40 -19.70
CA THR A 504 -29.30 9.93 -20.37
C THR A 504 -29.07 11.37 -20.81
N GLY A 505 -29.59 11.73 -21.98
CA GLY A 505 -29.65 13.11 -22.44
C GLY A 505 -28.38 13.67 -23.05
N VAL A 506 -27.48 12.82 -23.51
CA VAL A 506 -26.35 13.25 -24.35
C VAL A 506 -26.95 13.77 -25.70
N PRO A 507 -26.74 15.03 -26.06
CA PRO A 507 -27.41 15.63 -27.21
C PRO A 507 -26.65 15.34 -28.52
N VAL A 508 -26.63 14.07 -28.87
CA VAL A 508 -26.01 13.55 -30.11
C VAL A 508 -27.04 12.69 -30.82
N ASP A 509 -26.94 12.59 -32.13
CA ASP A 509 -27.65 11.57 -32.90
C ASP A 509 -27.39 10.18 -32.25
N SER A 510 -28.46 9.41 -32.13
CA SER A 510 -28.43 8.11 -31.50
C SER A 510 -27.44 7.12 -32.16
N ALA A 511 -27.27 7.23 -33.50
CA ALA A 511 -26.34 6.43 -34.25
C ALA A 511 -24.87 6.82 -33.95
N GLU A 512 -24.58 8.11 -33.93
CA GLU A 512 -23.26 8.61 -33.56
C GLU A 512 -22.91 8.27 -32.11
N TRP A 513 -23.87 8.43 -31.20
CA TRP A 513 -23.68 8.04 -29.80
C TRP A 513 -23.35 6.53 -29.65
N ALA A 514 -24.14 5.67 -30.32
CA ALA A 514 -23.90 4.24 -30.32
C ALA A 514 -22.50 3.89 -30.86
N ARG A 515 -22.04 4.59 -31.89
CA ARG A 515 -20.68 4.43 -32.44
C ARG A 515 -19.61 4.84 -31.43
N LEU A 516 -19.74 5.99 -30.75
CA LEU A 516 -18.79 6.45 -29.73
C LEU A 516 -18.71 5.48 -28.54
N VAL A 517 -19.84 4.95 -28.09
CA VAL A 517 -19.87 3.95 -27.02
C VAL A 517 -19.21 2.64 -27.45
N GLN A 518 -19.43 2.20 -28.69
CA GLN A 518 -18.81 0.99 -29.23
C GLN A 518 -17.29 1.14 -29.39
N GLU A 519 -16.83 2.28 -29.87
CA GLU A 519 -15.40 2.64 -29.91
C GLU A 519 -14.82 2.66 -28.50
N GLY A 520 -15.57 3.23 -27.53
CA GLY A 520 -15.21 3.26 -26.12
C GLY A 520 -15.03 1.85 -25.53
N ARG A 521 -15.91 0.91 -25.86
CA ARG A 521 -15.79 -0.52 -25.40
C ARG A 521 -14.54 -1.18 -25.97
N SER A 522 -14.24 -0.94 -27.25
CA SER A 522 -13.04 -1.47 -27.88
C SER A 522 -11.77 -0.91 -27.24
N GLU A 523 -11.76 0.39 -26.97
CA GLU A 523 -10.66 1.08 -26.31
C GLU A 523 -10.50 0.65 -24.85
N MET A 524 -11.60 0.49 -24.10
CA MET A 524 -11.59 -0.04 -22.74
C MET A 524 -10.91 -1.41 -22.71
N ARG A 525 -11.37 -2.32 -23.56
CA ARG A 525 -10.81 -3.66 -23.66
C ARG A 525 -9.31 -3.62 -23.96
N ARG A 526 -8.91 -2.85 -24.96
CA ARG A 526 -7.50 -2.70 -25.33
C ARG A 526 -6.66 -2.21 -24.15
N ARG A 527 -7.02 -1.08 -23.53
CA ARG A 527 -6.28 -0.48 -22.42
C ARG A 527 -6.19 -1.40 -21.21
N LEU A 528 -7.30 -2.04 -20.84
CA LEU A 528 -7.32 -2.96 -19.71
C LEU A 528 -6.46 -4.20 -19.99
N LEU A 529 -6.50 -4.77 -21.19
CA LEU A 529 -5.65 -5.90 -21.54
C LEU A 529 -4.16 -5.53 -21.62
N ASP A 530 -3.82 -4.33 -22.07
CA ASP A 530 -2.45 -3.81 -22.07
C ASP A 530 -1.90 -3.65 -20.65
N MET A 531 -2.78 -3.33 -19.67
CA MET A 531 -2.44 -3.21 -18.25
C MET A 531 -2.50 -4.54 -17.49
N ALA A 532 -3.10 -5.57 -18.08
CA ALA A 532 -3.36 -6.83 -17.40
C ALA A 532 -2.07 -7.57 -17.08
N VAL A 533 -1.98 -8.03 -15.85
CA VAL A 533 -0.88 -8.91 -15.42
C VAL A 533 -1.09 -10.34 -15.90
N ARG A 534 -0.07 -11.16 -15.76
CA ARG A 534 -0.15 -12.61 -16.00
C ARG A 534 0.55 -13.32 -14.85
N ARG A 535 -0.21 -13.62 -13.80
CA ARG A 535 0.33 -14.34 -12.64
C ARG A 535 -0.43 -15.63 -12.44
N GLY A 536 0.25 -16.76 -12.61
CA GLY A 536 -0.26 -18.08 -12.26
C GLY A 536 -0.42 -18.19 -10.73
N LEU A 537 -1.41 -18.96 -10.29
CA LEU A 537 -1.59 -19.33 -8.89
C LEU A 537 -1.08 -20.74 -8.65
N PRO A 538 -0.50 -21.03 -7.48
CA PRO A 538 -0.14 -22.39 -7.10
C PRO A 538 -1.38 -23.28 -7.13
N PRO A 539 -1.37 -24.42 -7.85
CA PRO A 539 -2.54 -25.27 -8.00
C PRO A 539 -2.97 -25.96 -6.69
N GLU A 540 -2.04 -26.08 -5.75
CA GLU A 540 -2.25 -26.71 -4.44
C GLU A 540 -2.87 -25.80 -3.39
N ALA A 541 -2.97 -24.48 -3.63
CA ALA A 541 -3.54 -23.55 -2.65
C ALA A 541 -4.96 -23.97 -2.23
N ARG A 542 -5.17 -24.07 -0.92
CA ARG A 542 -6.42 -24.58 -0.32
C ARG A 542 -7.16 -23.48 0.43
N LEU A 543 -8.48 -23.63 0.44
CA LEU A 543 -9.42 -22.84 1.22
C LEU A 543 -10.33 -23.77 2.03
N GLU A 544 -10.88 -23.27 3.13
CA GLU A 544 -11.86 -24.00 3.95
C GLU A 544 -13.28 -23.52 3.63
N ARG A 545 -14.19 -24.46 3.41
CA ARG A 545 -15.62 -24.18 3.25
C ARG A 545 -16.32 -24.17 4.61
N ALA A 546 -17.56 -23.69 4.63
CA ALA A 546 -18.48 -23.93 5.72
C ALA A 546 -18.55 -25.44 6.02
N GLY A 547 -18.39 -25.82 7.30
CA GLY A 547 -18.28 -27.22 7.71
C GLY A 547 -16.85 -27.80 7.72
N GLY A 548 -15.83 -26.97 7.49
CA GLY A 548 -14.41 -27.33 7.70
C GLY A 548 -13.77 -28.16 6.58
N SER A 549 -14.47 -28.40 5.46
CA SER A 549 -13.90 -29.16 4.33
C SER A 549 -12.97 -28.30 3.49
N ALA A 550 -11.78 -28.83 3.19
CA ALA A 550 -10.83 -28.18 2.30
C ALA A 550 -11.29 -28.24 0.82
N VAL A 551 -11.06 -27.15 0.10
CA VAL A 551 -11.26 -27.08 -1.35
C VAL A 551 -10.04 -26.43 -1.98
N ARG A 552 -9.61 -26.94 -3.12
CA ARG A 552 -8.49 -26.35 -3.87
C ARG A 552 -8.95 -25.10 -4.60
N LEU A 553 -8.12 -24.07 -4.58
CA LEU A 553 -8.40 -22.80 -5.23
C LEU A 553 -8.57 -22.97 -6.75
N ASP A 554 -7.74 -23.78 -7.40
CA ASP A 554 -7.80 -24.02 -8.85
C ASP A 554 -9.14 -24.65 -9.28
N THR A 555 -9.78 -25.46 -8.44
CA THR A 555 -11.11 -26.03 -8.74
C THR A 555 -12.23 -24.99 -8.72
N LEU A 556 -12.00 -23.88 -8.05
CA LEU A 556 -12.95 -22.76 -7.96
C LEU A 556 -12.77 -21.73 -9.08
N THR A 557 -11.55 -21.65 -9.66
CA THR A 557 -11.16 -20.56 -10.56
C THR A 557 -11.01 -20.97 -12.02
N ARG A 558 -10.84 -22.26 -12.34
CA ARG A 558 -10.68 -22.70 -13.72
C ARG A 558 -12.00 -22.81 -14.50
N GLY A 559 -11.91 -22.61 -15.81
CA GLY A 559 -12.98 -22.80 -16.79
C GLY A 559 -13.89 -21.59 -17.00
N ARG A 560 -13.71 -20.52 -16.23
CA ARG A 560 -14.48 -19.27 -16.40
C ARG A 560 -13.80 -18.09 -15.72
N VAL A 561 -14.09 -16.90 -16.20
CA VAL A 561 -13.65 -15.67 -15.53
C VAL A 561 -14.11 -15.70 -14.07
N THR A 562 -13.20 -15.44 -13.16
CA THR A 562 -13.44 -15.53 -11.71
C THR A 562 -13.12 -14.19 -11.03
N PHE A 563 -14.05 -13.73 -10.21
CA PHE A 563 -13.83 -12.62 -9.29
C PHE A 563 -13.50 -13.16 -7.91
N VAL A 564 -12.37 -12.74 -7.35
CA VAL A 564 -11.90 -13.09 -6.01
C VAL A 564 -11.87 -11.84 -5.14
N ALA A 565 -12.47 -11.92 -3.95
CA ALA A 565 -12.50 -10.81 -2.99
C ALA A 565 -11.99 -11.29 -1.63
N PHE A 566 -10.93 -10.66 -1.13
CA PHE A 566 -10.49 -10.82 0.26
C PHE A 566 -11.14 -9.74 1.12
N TRP A 567 -11.70 -10.14 2.25
CA TRP A 567 -12.37 -9.24 3.19
C TRP A 567 -12.25 -9.75 4.63
N SER A 568 -12.51 -8.88 5.62
CA SER A 568 -12.50 -9.23 7.04
C SER A 568 -13.56 -8.43 7.79
N ARG A 569 -14.27 -9.08 8.71
CA ARG A 569 -15.22 -8.39 9.61
C ARG A 569 -14.50 -7.53 10.67
N HIS A 570 -13.19 -7.69 10.82
CA HIS A 570 -12.37 -6.88 11.71
C HIS A 570 -11.75 -5.65 11.00
N CYS A 571 -12.03 -5.49 9.71
CA CYS A 571 -11.55 -4.39 8.89
C CYS A 571 -12.69 -3.41 8.59
N GLY A 572 -12.62 -2.18 9.12
CA GLY A 572 -13.63 -1.14 8.90
C GLY A 572 -13.96 -0.91 7.42
N PRO A 573 -12.97 -0.65 6.55
CA PRO A 573 -13.20 -0.51 5.11
C PRO A 573 -13.88 -1.73 4.47
N SER A 574 -13.53 -2.96 4.88
CA SER A 574 -14.23 -4.15 4.39
C SER A 574 -15.71 -4.12 4.75
N LEU A 575 -16.03 -3.77 6.00
CA LEU A 575 -17.44 -3.70 6.46
C LEU A 575 -18.25 -2.64 5.71
N GLU A 576 -17.64 -1.51 5.41
CA GLU A 576 -18.28 -0.43 4.64
C GLU A 576 -18.60 -0.85 3.20
N GLU A 577 -17.76 -1.70 2.60
CA GLU A 577 -17.90 -2.16 1.23
C GLU A 577 -18.79 -3.41 1.06
N LEU A 578 -19.08 -4.18 2.13
CA LEU A 578 -19.88 -5.41 2.04
C LEU A 578 -21.22 -5.25 1.28
N PRO A 579 -22.01 -4.18 1.47
CA PRO A 579 -23.26 -4.02 0.72
C PRO A 579 -23.02 -3.81 -0.79
N ALA A 580 -21.93 -3.14 -1.17
CA ALA A 580 -21.54 -2.95 -2.57
C ALA A 580 -21.02 -4.27 -3.18
N LEU A 581 -20.23 -5.02 -2.42
CA LEU A 581 -19.71 -6.34 -2.78
C LEU A 581 -20.86 -7.33 -3.04
N GLU A 582 -21.89 -7.38 -2.16
CA GLU A 582 -23.06 -8.23 -2.35
C GLU A 582 -23.79 -7.90 -3.65
N ARG A 583 -24.05 -6.61 -3.91
CA ARG A 583 -24.71 -6.19 -5.16
C ARG A 583 -23.87 -6.56 -6.40
N LEU A 584 -22.57 -6.34 -6.35
CA LEU A 584 -21.65 -6.65 -7.44
C LEU A 584 -21.61 -8.16 -7.71
N THR A 585 -21.38 -8.97 -6.69
CA THR A 585 -21.30 -10.44 -6.83
C THR A 585 -22.61 -11.03 -7.36
N GLY A 586 -23.76 -10.47 -6.96
CA GLY A 586 -25.07 -10.83 -7.50
C GLY A 586 -25.19 -10.56 -9.01
N ARG A 587 -24.68 -9.40 -9.49
CA ARG A 587 -24.66 -9.05 -10.93
C ARG A 587 -23.69 -9.95 -11.71
N LEU A 588 -22.47 -10.12 -11.22
CA LEU A 588 -21.45 -10.94 -11.86
C LEU A 588 -21.86 -12.41 -11.98
N ARG A 589 -22.52 -12.95 -10.95
CA ARG A 589 -23.06 -14.32 -10.96
C ARG A 589 -24.09 -14.54 -12.06
N LYS A 590 -24.99 -13.57 -12.28
CA LYS A 590 -25.95 -13.59 -13.40
C LYS A 590 -25.27 -13.55 -14.77
N GLN A 591 -24.07 -13.02 -14.84
CA GLN A 591 -23.23 -13.00 -16.03
C GLN A 591 -22.37 -14.26 -16.20
N GLY A 592 -22.47 -15.26 -15.33
CA GLY A 592 -21.72 -16.52 -15.41
C GLY A 592 -20.27 -16.41 -14.87
N VAL A 593 -19.93 -15.33 -14.17
CA VAL A 593 -18.64 -15.15 -13.50
C VAL A 593 -18.61 -16.01 -12.23
N ALA A 594 -17.51 -16.71 -11.98
CA ALA A 594 -17.31 -17.41 -10.73
C ALA A 594 -17.00 -16.40 -9.62
N ILE A 595 -17.54 -16.62 -8.43
CA ILE A 595 -17.35 -15.76 -7.27
C ILE A 595 -16.65 -16.56 -6.18
N VAL A 596 -15.53 -16.05 -5.68
CA VAL A 596 -14.77 -16.60 -4.56
C VAL A 596 -14.51 -15.47 -3.57
N THR A 597 -15.20 -15.45 -2.44
CA THR A 597 -14.87 -14.48 -1.39
C THR A 597 -14.14 -15.18 -0.25
N ILE A 598 -13.09 -14.56 0.22
CA ILE A 598 -12.11 -15.15 1.15
C ILE A 598 -12.03 -14.27 2.39
N THR A 599 -12.21 -14.88 3.56
CA THR A 599 -12.02 -14.22 4.85
C THR A 599 -10.77 -14.76 5.56
N ASP A 600 -10.20 -13.95 6.42
CA ASP A 600 -9.05 -14.29 7.28
C ASP A 600 -9.44 -15.09 8.53
N GLU A 601 -10.74 -15.29 8.76
CA GLU A 601 -11.25 -16.09 9.87
C GLU A 601 -11.74 -17.46 9.40
N ARG A 602 -11.78 -18.42 10.34
CA ARG A 602 -12.42 -19.71 10.07
C ARG A 602 -13.93 -19.55 9.91
N VAL A 603 -14.52 -20.40 9.08
CA VAL A 603 -15.97 -20.41 8.91
C VAL A 603 -16.62 -21.03 10.14
N SER A 604 -17.02 -20.19 11.08
CA SER A 604 -17.68 -20.53 12.34
C SER A 604 -19.17 -20.20 12.30
N ASP A 605 -19.95 -20.74 13.25
CA ASP A 605 -21.36 -20.36 13.43
C ASP A 605 -21.54 -18.86 13.69
N ASP A 606 -20.55 -18.22 14.32
CA ASP A 606 -20.54 -16.79 14.58
C ASP A 606 -20.40 -15.99 13.28
N LEU A 607 -19.49 -16.41 12.39
CA LEU A 607 -19.36 -15.83 11.06
C LEU A 607 -20.64 -16.05 10.24
N GLN A 608 -21.24 -17.24 10.31
CA GLN A 608 -22.48 -17.53 9.58
C GLN A 608 -23.64 -16.67 10.07
N ARG A 609 -23.77 -16.47 11.39
CA ARG A 609 -24.76 -15.53 11.95
C ARG A 609 -24.51 -14.10 11.45
N PHE A 610 -23.28 -13.64 11.47
CA PHE A 610 -22.93 -12.34 10.92
C PHE A 610 -23.34 -12.19 9.45
N LEU A 611 -23.05 -13.18 8.60
CA LEU A 611 -23.44 -13.17 7.18
C LEU A 611 -24.97 -13.09 7.01
N ALA A 612 -25.72 -13.84 7.82
CA ALA A 612 -27.19 -13.83 7.81
C ALA A 612 -27.74 -12.48 8.25
N ASP A 613 -27.22 -11.91 9.34
CA ASP A 613 -27.64 -10.60 9.87
C ASP A 613 -27.38 -9.47 8.85
N GLN A 614 -26.25 -9.53 8.13
CA GLN A 614 -25.89 -8.60 7.06
C GLN A 614 -26.57 -8.93 5.71
N LYS A 615 -27.35 -10.01 5.63
CA LYS A 615 -28.03 -10.50 4.40
C LYS A 615 -27.06 -10.72 3.22
N LEU A 616 -25.87 -11.25 3.51
CA LEU A 616 -24.85 -11.54 2.51
C LEU A 616 -25.08 -12.96 1.95
N THR A 617 -25.09 -13.08 0.60
CA THR A 617 -25.41 -14.33 -0.11
C THR A 617 -24.26 -14.86 -0.97
N PHE A 618 -23.16 -14.14 -1.06
CA PHE A 618 -22.00 -14.60 -1.79
C PHE A 618 -21.33 -15.80 -1.08
N PRO A 619 -20.67 -16.70 -1.83
CA PRO A 619 -19.95 -17.83 -1.22
C PRO A 619 -18.76 -17.34 -0.42
N VAL A 620 -18.59 -17.82 0.82
CA VAL A 620 -17.48 -17.46 1.71
C VAL A 620 -16.57 -18.66 1.94
N TYR A 621 -15.29 -18.44 1.82
CA TYR A 621 -14.22 -19.39 2.12
C TYR A 621 -13.28 -18.79 3.15
N ALA A 622 -12.72 -19.62 4.02
CA ALA A 622 -11.68 -19.22 4.95
C ALA A 622 -10.30 -19.61 4.41
N ASP A 623 -9.34 -18.70 4.56
CA ASP A 623 -7.92 -18.96 4.27
C ASP A 623 -7.19 -19.40 5.54
N ALA A 624 -7.65 -20.51 6.12
CA ALA A 624 -7.17 -21.03 7.40
C ALA A 624 -5.66 -21.37 7.40
N TRP A 625 -5.11 -21.63 6.23
CA TRP A 625 -3.69 -21.97 6.04
C TRP A 625 -2.86 -20.85 5.43
N ARG A 626 -3.46 -19.68 5.19
CA ARG A 626 -2.82 -18.53 4.51
C ARG A 626 -2.24 -18.86 3.12
N GLU A 627 -2.68 -19.96 2.52
CA GLU A 627 -2.20 -20.40 1.20
C GLU A 627 -2.72 -19.51 0.09
N ALA A 628 -4.00 -19.10 0.15
CA ALA A 628 -4.56 -18.17 -0.81
C ALA A 628 -3.97 -16.76 -0.65
N SER A 629 -3.87 -16.25 0.57
CA SER A 629 -3.22 -14.95 0.82
C SER A 629 -1.81 -14.89 0.25
N ARG A 630 -1.02 -15.95 0.41
CA ARG A 630 0.33 -16.07 -0.20
C ARG A 630 0.26 -16.12 -1.72
N ALA A 631 -0.61 -16.98 -2.27
CA ALA A 631 -0.76 -17.15 -3.71
C ALA A 631 -1.13 -15.84 -4.41
N PHE A 632 -2.00 -15.05 -3.82
CA PHE A 632 -2.41 -13.75 -4.32
C PHE A 632 -1.45 -12.60 -3.93
N SER A 633 -0.41 -12.86 -3.13
CA SER A 633 0.42 -11.80 -2.51
C SER A 633 -0.45 -10.74 -1.84
N GLN A 634 -1.51 -11.18 -1.15
CA GLN A 634 -2.51 -10.33 -0.54
C GLN A 634 -1.96 -9.73 0.77
N TRP A 635 -2.01 -8.41 0.91
CA TRP A 635 -1.38 -7.66 1.99
C TRP A 635 -2.35 -6.97 2.95
N GLY A 636 -3.64 -7.08 2.71
CA GLY A 636 -4.65 -6.44 3.53
C GLY A 636 -6.04 -6.54 2.91
N THR A 637 -7.07 -6.24 3.69
CA THR A 637 -8.48 -6.25 3.29
C THR A 637 -9.04 -4.84 3.26
N PRO A 638 -9.96 -4.54 2.34
CA PRO A 638 -10.39 -5.37 1.22
C PRO A 638 -9.33 -5.43 0.10
N SER A 639 -9.32 -6.53 -0.67
CA SER A 639 -8.51 -6.69 -1.89
C SER A 639 -9.27 -7.51 -2.92
N TYR A 640 -9.17 -7.13 -4.19
CA TYR A 640 -9.96 -7.69 -5.27
C TYR A 640 -9.07 -8.17 -6.42
N PHE A 641 -9.41 -9.32 -7.00
CA PHE A 641 -8.68 -9.91 -8.11
C PHE A 641 -9.65 -10.43 -9.16
N VAL A 642 -9.28 -10.27 -10.43
CA VAL A 642 -10.01 -10.88 -11.54
C VAL A 642 -9.07 -11.83 -12.28
N LEU A 643 -9.53 -13.08 -12.43
CA LEU A 643 -8.82 -14.14 -13.10
C LEU A 643 -9.50 -14.46 -14.44
N ASP A 644 -8.70 -14.83 -15.44
CA ASP A 644 -9.23 -15.36 -16.69
C ASP A 644 -9.70 -16.82 -16.53
N ALA A 645 -10.20 -17.40 -17.63
CA ALA A 645 -10.71 -18.78 -17.63
C ALA A 645 -9.61 -19.84 -17.39
N ASP A 646 -8.35 -19.51 -17.60
CA ASP A 646 -7.22 -20.39 -17.31
C ASP A 646 -6.81 -20.36 -15.84
N GLY A 647 -7.45 -19.51 -15.03
CA GLY A 647 -7.15 -19.31 -13.60
C GLY A 647 -5.92 -18.42 -13.37
N VAL A 648 -5.53 -17.63 -14.37
CA VAL A 648 -4.42 -16.69 -14.30
C VAL A 648 -4.96 -15.34 -13.78
N VAL A 649 -4.33 -14.78 -12.76
CA VAL A 649 -4.63 -13.42 -12.26
C VAL A 649 -4.30 -12.41 -13.35
N ARG A 650 -5.30 -11.63 -13.74
CA ARG A 650 -5.17 -10.60 -14.77
C ARG A 650 -5.28 -9.21 -14.20
N PHE A 651 -6.03 -9.03 -13.13
CA PHE A 651 -6.22 -7.75 -12.47
C PHE A 651 -6.17 -7.91 -10.95
N GLU A 652 -5.63 -6.89 -10.29
CA GLU A 652 -5.43 -6.83 -8.85
C GLU A 652 -5.66 -5.38 -8.37
N TYR A 653 -6.68 -5.16 -7.53
CA TYR A 653 -7.07 -3.81 -7.09
C TYR A 653 -7.66 -3.78 -5.68
N ARG A 654 -7.84 -2.54 -5.18
CA ARG A 654 -8.58 -2.23 -3.96
C ARG A 654 -9.92 -1.54 -4.22
N GLU A 655 -10.16 -1.12 -5.46
CA GLU A 655 -11.38 -0.41 -5.85
C GLU A 655 -12.36 -1.38 -6.50
N LEU A 656 -13.53 -1.53 -5.86
CA LEU A 656 -14.57 -2.47 -6.28
C LEU A 656 -15.26 -2.03 -7.59
N ASP A 657 -15.30 -0.76 -7.87
CA ASP A 657 -15.97 -0.16 -9.04
C ASP A 657 -15.28 -0.48 -10.37
N ARG A 658 -14.01 -0.88 -10.36
CA ARG A 658 -13.25 -1.27 -11.56
C ARG A 658 -13.56 -2.68 -12.05
N VAL A 659 -14.00 -3.56 -11.16
CA VAL A 659 -14.21 -4.98 -11.45
C VAL A 659 -15.15 -5.24 -12.64
N PRO A 660 -16.27 -4.52 -12.82
CA PRO A 660 -17.15 -4.74 -13.98
C PRO A 660 -16.46 -4.55 -15.33
N ALA A 661 -15.64 -3.50 -15.48
CA ALA A 661 -14.89 -3.22 -16.70
C ALA A 661 -13.85 -4.31 -17.01
N GLU A 662 -13.15 -4.76 -15.99
CA GLU A 662 -12.11 -5.79 -16.06
C GLU A 662 -12.69 -7.17 -16.44
N VAL A 663 -13.80 -7.53 -15.81
CA VAL A 663 -14.54 -8.75 -16.19
C VAL A 663 -15.00 -8.65 -17.63
N ALA A 664 -15.52 -7.49 -18.06
CA ALA A 664 -15.95 -7.29 -19.46
C ALA A 664 -14.78 -7.38 -20.46
N ALA A 665 -13.58 -6.94 -20.08
CA ALA A 665 -12.39 -7.01 -20.92
C ALA A 665 -11.91 -8.46 -21.14
N LEU A 666 -12.13 -9.36 -20.19
CA LEU A 666 -11.71 -10.78 -20.26
C LEU A 666 -12.75 -11.69 -20.94
N ARG A 667 -13.97 -11.22 -21.11
CA ARG A 667 -15.07 -11.95 -21.77
C ARG A 667 -15.15 -11.57 -23.25
#